data_f98b050ec7199520d5faf06dbca85801
#
_entry.id   f98b050ec7199520d5faf06dbca85801
#
_cell.length_a   1.000
_cell.length_b   1.000
_cell.length_c   1.000
_cell.angle_alpha   90.00
_cell.angle_beta   90.00
_cell.angle_gamma   90.00
#
_symmetry.space_group_name_H-M   'P 1'
#
loop_
_entity.id
_entity.type
_entity.pdbx_description
1 polymer ?
#
loop_
_entity_poly.entity_id
_entity_poly.type
_entity_poly.pdbx_seq_one_letter_code
_entity_poly.pdbx_strand_id
1 'polypeptide(L)'
;MAGVPASSPSACPGCGAAIDPLRAGHVALFDGGFRYFCRAECKQAFLTAEGRATQEEVATAAPPQVAPSEPPPRSTARVATEPRTEQKSVPELEPQSEREREAPAAPPVPSSRVRARPKPASSRLEQVLALIDATGLVVGALVPAMALLEPMGERARLPLVLVALAALCARVALATRDASDVHPLLLLTPRAGAVGAACWAAVVHDARAASIAVLAGLSCAAGIAVEMLVTRSRARTAAARDGIERSLELTARVLRGEETHVVPAGDVRPGEQIVAEAGDTLGVDATVTAGEARVVPWLDARGEVVKRDGDPVVAGARVVSSRLRLRTTWSGRERAWVRLIATPEARVDVAAPTPRTLRLVVQRGAPVAAGLVGIAAFAANGTAAEILAAMCAGATAFAARAAASFVSLHYARAHLEALGSGITYKDARAFERAAAAHVAILSARGTVLMGEPEIVAVEPSGAVDVERVLSLAAGAETASTHPFAAAILRAARARDVRPDNVRNATVHEGLGVTALASSGERLAVGGRALMLGEKIGVAAADARVSELEAQGRSVLLVALGDRLVGLIALMDGLRPGARAAVQRLLDARIEPVLLSGEARDTCETIARALDIEHVRPEVLPADRGPEVRALAEGGSVVAVVGHPQRDDGALGAADVAVAMGSAGSTPGEWSVSLAGDDVRDAATALAIPHAARERARAAIALGVAPGLVALLAIGFGVAPLAVAPLGALLGALAVAVHARESPPV
;
A
#
# COMPACT_ATOMS: atom_id res chain seq x y z
N MET A 1 3.67 -38.80 8.56
CA MET A 1 5.11 -38.65 8.41
C MET A 1 5.44 -38.88 6.94
N ALA A 2 5.48 -37.82 6.15
CA ALA A 2 5.92 -37.84 4.78
C ALA A 2 7.23 -37.01 4.75
N GLY A 3 8.34 -37.64 4.31
CA GLY A 3 9.68 -37.06 4.35
C GLY A 3 9.79 -35.89 3.39
N VAL A 4 10.43 -34.82 3.88
CA VAL A 4 10.88 -33.68 3.08
C VAL A 4 11.96 -34.17 2.11
N PRO A 5 11.88 -33.90 0.79
CA PRO A 5 12.94 -34.27 -0.14
C PRO A 5 14.20 -33.47 0.19
N ALA A 6 15.33 -34.17 0.37
CA ALA A 6 16.63 -33.59 0.55
C ALA A 6 16.98 -32.73 -0.69
N SER A 7 17.29 -31.44 -0.49
CA SER A 7 17.76 -30.54 -1.53
C SER A 7 19.08 -31.05 -2.08
N SER A 8 19.17 -31.22 -3.41
CA SER A 8 20.40 -31.58 -4.08
C SER A 8 21.50 -30.53 -3.83
N PRO A 9 22.72 -30.90 -3.50
CA PRO A 9 23.82 -29.97 -3.25
C PRO A 9 24.11 -29.15 -4.52
N SER A 10 24.11 -27.81 -4.39
CA SER A 10 24.54 -26.92 -5.47
C SER A 10 26.06 -26.72 -5.44
N ALA A 11 26.66 -26.52 -6.61
CA ALA A 11 28.08 -26.26 -6.71
C ALA A 11 28.40 -24.77 -6.61
N CYS A 12 29.46 -24.39 -5.92
CA CYS A 12 29.94 -23.01 -5.83
C CYS A 12 30.36 -22.48 -7.21
N PRO A 13 29.78 -21.41 -7.74
CA PRO A 13 30.12 -20.86 -9.04
C PRO A 13 31.60 -20.38 -9.15
N GLY A 14 32.23 -20.04 -8.01
CA GLY A 14 33.61 -19.56 -8.00
C GLY A 14 34.70 -20.67 -7.94
N CYS A 15 34.41 -21.84 -7.34
CA CYS A 15 35.42 -22.89 -7.17
C CYS A 15 34.92 -24.32 -7.38
N GLY A 16 33.65 -24.54 -7.71
CA GLY A 16 33.07 -25.87 -7.96
C GLY A 16 32.79 -26.72 -6.72
N ALA A 17 33.09 -26.25 -5.51
CA ALA A 17 32.86 -27.02 -4.28
C ALA A 17 31.35 -27.24 -4.05
N ALA A 18 30.97 -28.44 -3.59
CA ALA A 18 29.57 -28.71 -3.22
C ALA A 18 29.15 -27.90 -2.00
N ILE A 19 28.03 -27.21 -2.10
CA ILE A 19 27.49 -26.37 -1.04
C ILE A 19 26.07 -26.83 -0.74
N ASP A 20 25.75 -26.92 0.55
CA ASP A 20 24.37 -27.00 1.00
C ASP A 20 23.76 -25.58 0.94
N PRO A 21 22.75 -25.33 0.10
CA PRO A 21 22.12 -24.01 -0.03
C PRO A 21 21.57 -23.46 1.30
N LEU A 22 21.17 -24.33 2.22
CA LEU A 22 20.63 -23.98 3.54
C LEU A 22 21.73 -23.56 4.54
N ARG A 23 23.01 -23.85 4.24
CA ARG A 23 24.18 -23.54 5.09
C ARG A 23 25.19 -22.61 4.43
N ALA A 24 24.89 -22.11 3.23
CA ALA A 24 25.78 -21.23 2.50
C ALA A 24 25.84 -19.84 3.18
N GLY A 25 26.98 -19.48 3.72
CA GLY A 25 27.21 -18.18 4.37
C GLY A 25 27.30 -16.99 3.39
N HIS A 26 27.41 -17.25 2.07
CA HIS A 26 27.55 -16.22 1.05
C HIS A 26 26.63 -16.51 -0.13
N VAL A 27 25.73 -15.56 -0.44
CA VAL A 27 24.75 -15.68 -1.50
C VAL A 27 24.83 -14.43 -2.39
N ALA A 28 24.63 -14.59 -3.69
CA ALA A 28 24.39 -13.50 -4.62
C ALA A 28 23.18 -13.85 -5.48
N LEU A 29 22.37 -12.87 -5.79
CA LEU A 29 21.30 -12.99 -6.77
C LEU A 29 21.89 -12.65 -8.13
N PHE A 30 21.83 -13.57 -9.07
CA PHE A 30 22.36 -13.39 -10.41
C PHE A 30 21.44 -14.09 -11.43
N ASP A 31 21.10 -13.37 -12.50
CA ASP A 31 20.24 -13.89 -13.57
C ASP A 31 18.87 -14.41 -13.08
N GLY A 32 18.28 -13.70 -12.11
CA GLY A 32 16.98 -14.07 -11.53
C GLY A 32 17.01 -15.28 -10.59
N GLY A 33 18.21 -15.80 -10.23
CA GLY A 33 18.37 -16.94 -9.33
C GLY A 33 19.44 -16.74 -8.25
N PHE A 34 19.21 -17.35 -7.08
CA PHE A 34 20.20 -17.33 -6.00
C PHE A 34 21.42 -18.20 -6.36
N ARG A 35 22.61 -17.61 -6.28
CA ARG A 35 23.90 -18.31 -6.42
C ARG A 35 24.59 -18.39 -5.06
N TYR A 36 24.94 -19.59 -4.64
CA TYR A 36 25.51 -19.87 -3.33
C TYR A 36 27.04 -20.06 -3.44
N PHE A 37 27.79 -19.45 -2.53
CA PHE A 37 29.25 -19.45 -2.54
C PHE A 37 29.81 -20.01 -1.23
N CYS A 38 30.88 -20.78 -1.30
CA CYS A 38 31.50 -21.37 -0.12
C CYS A 38 32.31 -20.38 0.72
N ARG A 39 32.74 -19.25 0.13
CA ARG A 39 33.55 -18.19 0.78
C ARG A 39 33.27 -16.83 0.14
N ALA A 40 33.56 -15.76 0.89
CA ALA A 40 33.44 -14.38 0.40
C ALA A 40 34.29 -14.11 -0.85
N GLU A 41 35.50 -14.68 -0.88
CA GLU A 41 36.44 -14.52 -2.01
C GLU A 41 35.89 -15.13 -3.30
N CYS A 42 35.17 -16.27 -3.21
CA CYS A 42 34.52 -16.88 -4.36
C CYS A 42 33.39 -16.03 -4.92
N LYS A 43 32.65 -15.39 -4.03
CA LYS A 43 31.60 -14.44 -4.41
C LYS A 43 32.18 -13.20 -5.08
N GLN A 44 33.23 -12.59 -4.50
CA GLN A 44 33.89 -11.43 -5.08
C GLN A 44 34.55 -11.73 -6.44
N ALA A 45 35.21 -12.86 -6.55
CA ALA A 45 35.82 -13.29 -7.81
C ALA A 45 34.76 -13.48 -8.92
N PHE A 46 33.64 -14.09 -8.59
CA PHE A 46 32.52 -14.27 -9.52
C PHE A 46 31.93 -12.94 -9.97
N LEU A 47 31.59 -12.03 -9.03
CA LEU A 47 31.06 -10.72 -9.34
C LEU A 47 32.04 -9.82 -10.13
N THR A 48 33.35 -9.97 -9.88
CA THR A 48 34.39 -9.24 -10.62
C THR A 48 34.55 -9.76 -12.05
N ALA A 49 34.41 -11.07 -12.25
CA ALA A 49 34.49 -11.70 -13.57
C ALA A 49 33.29 -11.32 -14.45
N GLU A 50 32.09 -11.35 -13.88
CA GLU A 50 30.85 -10.97 -14.57
C GLU A 50 30.74 -9.43 -14.79
N GLY A 51 31.21 -8.62 -13.83
CA GLY A 51 31.31 -7.16 -14.01
C GLY A 51 32.31 -6.75 -15.11
N ARG A 52 33.32 -7.55 -15.40
CA ARG A 52 34.19 -7.35 -16.57
C ARG A 52 33.52 -7.75 -17.88
N ALA A 53 32.74 -8.82 -17.89
CA ALA A 53 31.98 -9.23 -19.07
C ALA A 53 30.96 -8.18 -19.49
N THR A 54 30.23 -7.59 -18.53
CA THR A 54 29.30 -6.50 -18.81
C THR A 54 29.98 -5.20 -19.24
N GLN A 55 31.20 -4.91 -18.82
CA GLN A 55 31.97 -3.75 -19.30
C GLN A 55 32.54 -3.94 -20.70
N GLU A 56 32.85 -5.15 -21.11
CA GLU A 56 33.29 -5.44 -22.49
C GLU A 56 32.16 -5.38 -23.50
N GLU A 57 30.93 -5.73 -23.13
CA GLU A 57 29.74 -5.61 -23.97
C GLU A 57 29.29 -4.13 -24.14
N VAL A 58 29.51 -3.28 -23.14
CA VAL A 58 29.21 -1.83 -23.19
C VAL A 58 30.28 -1.04 -23.97
N ALA A 59 31.51 -1.55 -24.06
CA ALA A 59 32.60 -0.89 -24.78
C ALA A 59 32.51 -1.01 -26.31
N THR A 60 31.63 -1.87 -26.84
CA THR A 60 31.42 -2.05 -28.29
C THR A 60 30.26 -1.25 -28.87
N ALA A 61 29.49 -0.53 -28.06
CA ALA A 61 28.41 0.38 -28.52
C ALA A 61 28.86 1.85 -28.38
N ALA A 62 29.18 2.50 -29.49
CA ALA A 62 29.57 3.92 -29.51
C ALA A 62 28.43 4.82 -29.03
N PRO A 63 28.67 5.81 -28.13
CA PRO A 63 27.63 6.70 -27.65
C PRO A 63 27.33 7.83 -28.65
N PRO A 64 26.08 8.29 -28.74
CA PRO A 64 25.74 9.50 -29.50
C PRO A 64 26.28 10.73 -28.78
N GLN A 65 26.98 11.59 -29.52
CA GLN A 65 27.49 12.88 -29.07
C GLN A 65 26.35 13.82 -28.70
N VAL A 66 26.28 14.20 -27.44
CA VAL A 66 25.43 15.31 -26.95
C VAL A 66 26.29 16.56 -26.82
N ALA A 67 25.88 17.62 -27.52
CA ALA A 67 26.51 18.94 -27.45
C ALA A 67 26.34 19.57 -26.06
N PRO A 68 27.32 20.37 -25.57
CA PRO A 68 27.24 20.96 -24.24
C PRO A 68 26.25 22.12 -24.20
N SER A 69 25.30 22.05 -23.27
CA SER A 69 24.39 23.14 -22.92
C SER A 69 25.05 24.08 -21.92
N GLU A 70 25.01 25.39 -22.24
CA GLU A 70 25.51 26.49 -21.40
C GLU A 70 24.76 26.57 -20.05
N PRO A 71 25.44 26.99 -18.96
CA PRO A 71 24.79 27.21 -17.67
C PRO A 71 24.03 28.56 -17.64
N PRO A 72 22.90 28.65 -16.92
CA PRO A 72 22.14 29.89 -16.78
C PRO A 72 22.85 30.95 -15.92
N PRO A 73 22.59 32.26 -16.15
CA PRO A 73 23.31 33.34 -15.51
C PRO A 73 22.94 33.48 -14.02
N ARG A 74 23.98 33.76 -13.19
CA ARG A 74 23.86 34.08 -11.77
C ARG A 74 23.21 35.45 -11.60
N SER A 75 22.05 35.46 -10.92
CA SER A 75 21.42 36.69 -10.43
C SER A 75 22.12 37.15 -9.14
N THR A 76 22.77 38.33 -9.21
CA THR A 76 23.30 39.05 -8.05
C THR A 76 22.17 39.90 -7.47
N ALA A 77 21.57 39.46 -6.37
CA ALA A 77 20.70 40.29 -5.55
C ALA A 77 21.53 40.89 -4.39
N ARG A 78 21.60 42.20 -4.38
CA ARG A 78 22.22 43.02 -3.30
C ARG A 78 21.42 42.86 -2.02
N VAL A 79 22.11 42.53 -0.95
CA VAL A 79 21.61 42.60 0.43
C VAL A 79 21.57 44.07 0.85
N ALA A 80 20.37 44.59 1.13
CA ALA A 80 20.17 45.87 1.78
C ALA A 80 20.11 45.63 3.30
N THR A 81 21.00 46.29 4.00
CA THR A 81 21.08 46.34 5.45
C THR A 81 20.04 47.33 5.98
N GLU A 82 19.14 46.90 6.85
CA GLU A 82 18.27 47.77 7.65
C GLU A 82 18.58 47.68 9.15
N PRO A 83 18.33 48.76 9.91
CA PRO A 83 19.02 49.02 11.17
C PRO A 83 18.30 48.41 12.39
N ARG A 84 19.13 48.09 13.33
CA ARG A 84 18.88 47.61 14.69
C ARG A 84 17.95 48.53 15.47
N THR A 85 16.79 48.05 15.92
CA THR A 85 15.91 48.76 16.87
C THR A 85 16.00 48.12 18.25
N GLU A 86 16.08 49.02 19.24
CA GLU A 86 16.37 48.77 20.65
C GLU A 86 15.38 47.84 21.36
N GLN A 87 15.94 46.98 22.22
CA GLN A 87 15.21 46.20 23.22
C GLN A 87 14.64 47.13 24.31
N LYS A 88 13.30 47.11 24.44
CA LYS A 88 12.61 47.57 25.65
C LYS A 88 12.37 46.38 26.59
N SER A 89 12.88 46.52 27.80
CA SER A 89 12.71 45.66 28.95
C SER A 89 11.24 45.47 29.35
N VAL A 90 10.86 44.20 29.57
CA VAL A 90 9.57 43.80 30.11
C VAL A 90 9.64 43.78 31.65
N PRO A 91 8.68 44.30 32.39
CA PRO A 91 8.66 44.21 33.85
C PRO A 91 8.24 42.83 34.34
N GLU A 92 8.92 42.40 35.35
CA GLU A 92 8.67 41.18 36.15
C GLU A 92 7.32 41.31 36.88
N LEU A 93 6.43 40.32 36.74
CA LEU A 93 5.17 40.22 37.49
C LEU A 93 5.29 39.08 38.50
N GLU A 94 5.16 39.44 39.77
CA GLU A 94 5.08 38.51 40.92
C GLU A 94 3.89 37.56 40.86
N PRO A 95 3.97 36.37 41.48
CA PRO A 95 2.89 35.36 41.46
C PRO A 95 1.81 35.73 42.46
N GLN A 96 0.58 35.94 41.97
CA GLN A 96 -0.60 36.00 42.82
C GLN A 96 -1.30 34.67 42.95
N SER A 97 -1.60 34.30 44.18
CA SER A 97 -2.18 33.11 44.68
C SER A 97 -3.54 32.75 44.07
N GLU A 98 -3.69 31.45 43.88
CA GLU A 98 -4.93 30.74 43.52
C GLU A 98 -6.11 31.12 44.43
N ARG A 99 -7.19 31.56 43.81
CA ARG A 99 -8.55 31.35 44.27
C ARG A 99 -9.36 30.78 43.14
N GLU A 100 -9.69 29.52 43.28
CA GLU A 100 -10.70 28.83 42.47
C GLU A 100 -11.97 29.63 42.41
N ARG A 101 -12.37 30.10 41.22
CA ARG A 101 -13.74 30.43 40.89
C ARG A 101 -14.17 29.42 39.80
N GLU A 102 -14.93 28.46 40.23
CA GLU A 102 -15.77 27.64 39.34
C GLU A 102 -16.64 28.56 38.47
N ALA A 103 -16.29 28.63 37.18
CA ALA A 103 -17.19 29.19 36.17
C ALA A 103 -18.21 28.13 35.78
N PRO A 104 -19.51 28.44 35.64
CA PRO A 104 -20.54 27.47 35.27
C PRO A 104 -20.22 26.88 33.90
N ALA A 105 -20.20 25.55 33.81
CA ALA A 105 -20.02 24.80 32.57
C ALA A 105 -21.00 25.29 31.52
N ALA A 106 -20.48 25.79 30.39
CA ALA A 106 -21.29 26.11 29.23
C ALA A 106 -21.98 24.81 28.75
N PRO A 107 -23.26 24.89 28.35
CA PRO A 107 -23.99 23.73 27.88
C PRO A 107 -23.27 23.15 26.67
N PRO A 108 -23.22 21.80 26.52
CA PRO A 108 -22.60 21.18 25.37
C PRO A 108 -23.27 21.66 24.08
N VAL A 109 -22.53 22.33 23.23
CA VAL A 109 -22.98 22.70 21.89
C VAL A 109 -23.33 21.40 21.16
N PRO A 110 -24.58 21.18 20.74
CA PRO A 110 -24.91 19.94 20.05
C PRO A 110 -24.05 19.86 18.80
N SER A 111 -23.29 18.78 18.65
CA SER A 111 -22.62 18.44 17.40
C SER A 111 -23.70 18.46 16.32
N SER A 112 -23.73 19.54 15.54
CA SER A 112 -24.70 19.72 14.46
C SER A 112 -24.35 18.69 13.37
N ARG A 113 -24.86 17.47 13.52
CA ARG A 113 -25.01 16.56 12.38
C ARG A 113 -25.75 17.34 11.32
N VAL A 114 -25.07 17.68 10.24
CA VAL A 114 -25.70 18.21 9.05
C VAL A 114 -26.88 17.30 8.77
N ARG A 115 -28.09 17.91 8.75
CA ARG A 115 -29.36 17.20 8.56
C ARG A 115 -29.22 16.25 7.40
N ALA A 116 -29.25 14.95 7.68
CA ALA A 116 -29.20 13.92 6.64
C ALA A 116 -30.28 14.24 5.61
N ARG A 117 -29.88 14.51 4.37
CA ARG A 117 -30.85 14.63 3.27
C ARG A 117 -31.70 13.38 3.27
N PRO A 118 -33.04 13.49 3.22
CA PRO A 118 -33.89 12.32 3.18
C PRO A 118 -33.48 11.44 1.99
N LYS A 119 -33.30 10.15 2.22
CA LYS A 119 -33.07 9.16 1.16
C LYS A 119 -34.15 9.32 0.09
N PRO A 120 -33.81 9.63 -1.18
CA PRO A 120 -34.83 9.70 -2.21
C PRO A 120 -35.36 8.29 -2.50
N ALA A 121 -36.65 8.22 -2.69
CA ALA A 121 -37.46 7.25 -3.44
C ALA A 121 -36.78 5.98 -4.02
N SER A 122 -35.92 5.27 -3.25
CA SER A 122 -35.24 4.06 -3.69
C SER A 122 -36.21 2.88 -3.88
N SER A 123 -37.33 2.86 -3.16
CA SER A 123 -38.27 1.73 -3.19
C SER A 123 -38.98 1.52 -4.53
N ARG A 124 -39.38 2.62 -5.19
CA ARG A 124 -40.09 2.51 -6.48
C ARG A 124 -39.18 2.05 -7.63
N LEU A 125 -37.98 2.61 -7.72
CA LEU A 125 -37.00 2.21 -8.75
C LEU A 125 -36.56 0.76 -8.55
N GLU A 126 -36.30 0.34 -7.31
CA GLU A 126 -35.96 -1.04 -6.98
C GLU A 126 -37.08 -2.01 -7.34
N GLN A 127 -38.35 -1.66 -7.10
CA GLN A 127 -39.50 -2.46 -7.50
C GLN A 127 -39.63 -2.58 -9.02
N VAL A 128 -39.46 -1.47 -9.74
CA VAL A 128 -39.47 -1.46 -11.21
C VAL A 128 -38.34 -2.32 -11.77
N LEU A 129 -37.14 -2.21 -11.25
CA LEU A 129 -36.00 -3.03 -11.65
C LEU A 129 -36.24 -4.51 -11.37
N ALA A 130 -36.81 -4.86 -10.20
CA ALA A 130 -37.14 -6.24 -9.86
C ALA A 130 -38.20 -6.84 -10.82
N LEU A 131 -39.20 -6.04 -11.24
CA LEU A 131 -40.20 -6.45 -12.21
C LEU A 131 -39.59 -6.66 -13.59
N ILE A 132 -38.72 -5.78 -14.06
CA ILE A 132 -38.01 -5.90 -15.32
C ILE A 132 -37.12 -7.15 -15.30
N ASP A 133 -36.36 -7.37 -14.22
CA ASP A 133 -35.50 -8.52 -14.05
C ASP A 133 -36.31 -9.82 -14.09
N ALA A 134 -37.40 -9.91 -13.32
CA ALA A 134 -38.26 -11.08 -13.30
C ALA A 134 -38.90 -11.35 -14.68
N THR A 135 -39.42 -10.32 -15.34
CA THR A 135 -40.04 -10.45 -16.67
C THR A 135 -39.01 -10.93 -17.69
N GLY A 136 -37.82 -10.33 -17.75
CA GLY A 136 -36.82 -10.69 -18.73
C GLY A 136 -36.22 -12.08 -18.51
N LEU A 137 -36.03 -12.51 -17.25
CA LEU A 137 -35.57 -13.84 -16.91
C LEU A 137 -36.61 -14.93 -17.28
N VAL A 138 -37.86 -14.73 -16.88
CA VAL A 138 -38.96 -15.70 -17.14
C VAL A 138 -39.21 -15.81 -18.65
N VAL A 139 -39.36 -14.67 -19.32
CA VAL A 139 -39.65 -14.65 -20.77
C VAL A 139 -38.50 -15.24 -21.58
N GLY A 140 -37.24 -14.87 -21.26
CA GLY A 140 -36.06 -15.41 -21.93
C GLY A 140 -35.86 -16.92 -21.69
N ALA A 141 -36.22 -17.43 -20.49
CA ALA A 141 -36.22 -18.87 -20.19
C ALA A 141 -37.37 -19.64 -20.80
N LEU A 142 -38.48 -19.01 -21.11
CA LEU A 142 -39.61 -19.65 -21.80
C LEU A 142 -39.31 -19.96 -23.28
N VAL A 143 -38.39 -19.21 -23.93
CA VAL A 143 -38.07 -19.44 -25.35
C VAL A 143 -37.58 -20.87 -25.65
N PRO A 144 -36.63 -21.45 -24.88
CA PRO A 144 -36.25 -22.84 -25.06
C PRO A 144 -37.43 -23.82 -24.85
N ALA A 145 -38.28 -23.57 -23.85
CA ALA A 145 -39.46 -24.40 -23.61
C ALA A 145 -40.43 -24.37 -24.81
N MET A 146 -40.66 -23.21 -25.39
CA MET A 146 -41.47 -23.05 -26.60
C MET A 146 -40.82 -23.71 -27.85
N ALA A 147 -39.49 -23.84 -27.85
CA ALA A 147 -38.81 -24.58 -28.92
C ALA A 147 -39.06 -26.12 -28.86
N LEU A 148 -39.35 -26.64 -27.66
CA LEU A 148 -39.67 -28.04 -27.47
C LEU A 148 -41.16 -28.41 -27.80
N LEU A 149 -42.03 -27.37 -27.88
CA LEU A 149 -43.46 -27.52 -28.10
C LEU A 149 -43.88 -27.22 -29.56
N GLU A 150 -43.17 -27.77 -30.52
CA GLU A 150 -43.50 -27.60 -31.94
C GLU A 150 -44.76 -28.42 -32.32
N PRO A 151 -45.62 -27.86 -33.23
CA PRO A 151 -45.56 -26.58 -33.96
C PRO A 151 -46.18 -25.38 -33.25
N MET A 152 -46.84 -25.58 -32.10
CA MET A 152 -47.58 -24.51 -31.39
C MET A 152 -46.68 -23.37 -30.89
N GLY A 153 -45.40 -23.63 -30.59
CA GLY A 153 -44.44 -22.66 -30.07
C GLY A 153 -43.86 -21.68 -31.09
N GLU A 154 -43.98 -21.96 -32.38
CA GLU A 154 -43.31 -21.20 -33.43
C GLU A 154 -43.70 -19.73 -33.46
N ARG A 155 -45.01 -19.43 -33.39
CA ARG A 155 -45.53 -18.07 -33.43
C ARG A 155 -45.24 -17.25 -32.17
N ALA A 156 -45.04 -17.91 -31.01
CA ALA A 156 -44.79 -17.26 -29.73
C ALA A 156 -43.29 -16.91 -29.51
N ARG A 157 -42.35 -17.60 -30.17
CA ARG A 157 -40.88 -17.44 -29.93
C ARG A 157 -40.37 -16.03 -30.19
N LEU A 158 -40.72 -15.43 -31.35
CA LEU A 158 -40.25 -14.11 -31.71
C LEU A 158 -40.76 -12.98 -30.76
N PRO A 159 -42.08 -12.92 -30.43
CA PRO A 159 -42.55 -11.96 -29.43
C PRO A 159 -41.86 -12.11 -28.09
N LEU A 160 -41.61 -13.32 -27.61
CA LEU A 160 -40.89 -13.55 -26.36
C LEU A 160 -39.47 -13.08 -26.40
N VAL A 161 -38.72 -13.34 -27.47
CA VAL A 161 -37.34 -12.88 -27.66
C VAL A 161 -37.27 -11.33 -27.69
N LEU A 162 -38.22 -10.66 -28.38
CA LEU A 162 -38.32 -9.21 -28.43
C LEU A 162 -38.60 -8.61 -27.03
N VAL A 163 -39.51 -9.19 -26.26
CA VAL A 163 -39.83 -8.77 -24.88
C VAL A 163 -38.60 -8.96 -23.97
N ALA A 164 -37.86 -10.07 -24.10
CA ALA A 164 -36.66 -10.32 -23.34
C ALA A 164 -35.55 -9.26 -23.67
N LEU A 165 -35.41 -8.89 -24.94
CA LEU A 165 -34.51 -7.83 -25.36
C LEU A 165 -34.94 -6.46 -24.82
N ALA A 166 -36.22 -6.14 -24.89
CA ALA A 166 -36.75 -4.90 -24.34
C ALA A 166 -36.53 -4.79 -22.83
N ALA A 167 -36.75 -5.88 -22.09
CA ALA A 167 -36.45 -5.95 -20.66
C ALA A 167 -34.95 -5.73 -20.38
N LEU A 168 -34.05 -6.36 -21.13
CA LEU A 168 -32.61 -6.12 -21.02
C LEU A 168 -32.22 -4.66 -21.32
N CYS A 169 -32.77 -4.08 -22.38
CA CYS A 169 -32.52 -2.67 -22.72
C CYS A 169 -33.00 -1.73 -21.60
N ALA A 170 -34.21 -1.95 -21.08
CA ALA A 170 -34.76 -1.20 -19.97
C ALA A 170 -33.88 -1.34 -18.71
N ARG A 171 -33.44 -2.56 -18.38
CA ARG A 171 -32.55 -2.84 -17.26
C ARG A 171 -31.23 -2.08 -17.37
N VAL A 172 -30.61 -2.08 -18.55
CA VAL A 172 -29.33 -1.37 -18.81
C VAL A 172 -29.54 0.15 -18.82
N ALA A 173 -30.68 0.64 -19.30
CA ALA A 173 -30.99 2.07 -19.32
C ALA A 173 -31.23 2.62 -17.90
N LEU A 174 -31.90 1.86 -17.03
CA LEU A 174 -32.23 2.27 -15.68
C LEU A 174 -31.14 1.96 -14.66
N ALA A 175 -30.15 1.11 -15.00
CA ALA A 175 -29.04 0.82 -14.11
C ALA A 175 -28.14 2.02 -13.90
N THR A 176 -27.79 2.30 -12.65
CA THR A 176 -26.72 3.26 -12.32
C THR A 176 -25.40 2.70 -12.82
N ARG A 177 -24.73 3.46 -13.66
CA ARG A 177 -23.44 3.07 -14.25
C ARG A 177 -22.31 3.48 -13.32
N ASP A 178 -21.34 2.59 -13.18
CA ASP A 178 -20.12 2.86 -12.46
C ASP A 178 -18.97 3.03 -13.48
N ALA A 179 -17.99 3.87 -13.16
CA ALA A 179 -16.82 4.11 -14.03
C ALA A 179 -15.97 2.86 -14.26
N SER A 180 -16.07 1.84 -13.38
CA SER A 180 -15.43 0.54 -13.54
C SER A 180 -16.16 -0.39 -14.52
N ASP A 181 -17.35 -0.01 -15.04
CA ASP A 181 -18.13 -0.87 -15.93
C ASP A 181 -17.54 -0.96 -17.32
N VAL A 182 -17.75 -2.12 -17.93
CA VAL A 182 -17.54 -2.33 -19.35
C VAL A 182 -18.64 -1.59 -20.13
N HIS A 183 -18.29 -1.03 -21.29
CA HIS A 183 -19.24 -0.23 -22.07
C HIS A 183 -20.53 -1.02 -22.35
N PRO A 184 -21.72 -0.44 -22.12
CA PRO A 184 -23.00 -1.17 -22.21
C PRO A 184 -23.32 -1.71 -23.59
N LEU A 185 -22.81 -1.09 -24.65
CA LEU A 185 -22.96 -1.62 -26.01
C LEU A 185 -22.37 -3.02 -26.17
N LEU A 186 -21.31 -3.36 -25.43
CA LEU A 186 -20.75 -4.70 -25.45
C LEU A 186 -21.73 -5.76 -24.90
N LEU A 187 -22.61 -5.36 -24.00
CA LEU A 187 -23.67 -6.21 -23.50
C LEU A 187 -24.84 -6.27 -24.47
N LEU A 188 -25.28 -5.14 -25.01
CA LEU A 188 -26.48 -5.05 -25.84
C LEU A 188 -26.27 -5.52 -27.26
N THR A 189 -25.16 -5.15 -27.93
CA THR A 189 -24.93 -5.43 -29.35
C THR A 189 -25.02 -6.91 -29.71
N PRO A 190 -24.35 -7.86 -28.99
CA PRO A 190 -24.46 -9.29 -29.34
C PRO A 190 -25.87 -9.83 -29.15
N ARG A 191 -26.61 -9.33 -28.15
CA ARG A 191 -27.99 -9.79 -27.88
C ARG A 191 -28.97 -9.25 -28.89
N ALA A 192 -28.86 -7.97 -29.22
CA ALA A 192 -29.66 -7.37 -30.29
C ALA A 192 -29.37 -8.04 -31.65
N GLY A 193 -28.09 -8.33 -31.93
CA GLY A 193 -27.68 -9.06 -33.14
C GLY A 193 -28.26 -10.50 -33.18
N ALA A 194 -28.24 -11.21 -32.05
CA ALA A 194 -28.85 -12.55 -31.96
C ALA A 194 -30.38 -12.50 -32.19
N VAL A 195 -31.05 -11.46 -31.65
CA VAL A 195 -32.49 -11.25 -31.90
C VAL A 195 -32.74 -10.93 -33.39
N GLY A 196 -31.92 -10.07 -33.98
CA GLY A 196 -31.96 -9.75 -35.40
C GLY A 196 -31.77 -10.99 -36.27
N ALA A 197 -30.80 -11.86 -35.91
CA ALA A 197 -30.59 -13.16 -36.59
C ALA A 197 -31.81 -14.09 -36.47
N ALA A 198 -32.45 -14.12 -35.29
CA ALA A 198 -33.67 -14.91 -35.07
C ALA A 198 -34.85 -14.38 -35.92
N CYS A 199 -35.03 -13.05 -35.98
CA CYS A 199 -36.06 -12.45 -36.85
C CYS A 199 -35.78 -12.74 -38.35
N TRP A 200 -34.54 -12.60 -38.80
CA TRP A 200 -34.14 -12.90 -40.16
C TRP A 200 -34.36 -14.36 -40.50
N ALA A 201 -33.91 -15.30 -39.64
CA ALA A 201 -34.12 -16.74 -39.84
C ALA A 201 -35.60 -17.12 -39.96
N ALA A 202 -36.48 -16.48 -39.16
CA ALA A 202 -37.92 -16.70 -39.26
C ALA A 202 -38.51 -16.17 -40.54
N VAL A 203 -38.08 -15.01 -41.07
CA VAL A 203 -38.56 -14.42 -42.31
C VAL A 203 -38.18 -15.29 -43.53
N VAL A 204 -36.93 -15.81 -43.53
CA VAL A 204 -36.44 -16.67 -44.62
C VAL A 204 -36.79 -18.14 -44.44
N HIS A 205 -37.56 -18.50 -43.41
CA HIS A 205 -37.94 -19.89 -43.03
C HIS A 205 -36.70 -20.82 -42.92
N ASP A 206 -35.64 -20.32 -42.26
CA ASP A 206 -34.43 -21.11 -42.02
C ASP A 206 -34.74 -22.31 -41.15
N ALA A 207 -34.22 -23.46 -41.51
CA ALA A 207 -34.42 -24.70 -40.75
C ALA A 207 -33.91 -24.63 -39.31
N ARG A 208 -32.98 -23.73 -39.02
CA ARG A 208 -32.39 -23.48 -37.69
C ARG A 208 -33.01 -22.30 -36.94
N ALA A 209 -34.09 -21.71 -37.42
CA ALA A 209 -34.74 -20.55 -36.79
C ALA A 209 -35.06 -20.78 -35.31
N ALA A 210 -35.48 -21.98 -34.94
CA ALA A 210 -35.75 -22.38 -33.55
C ALA A 210 -34.48 -22.28 -32.66
N SER A 211 -33.37 -22.84 -33.10
CA SER A 211 -32.11 -22.85 -32.34
C SER A 211 -31.50 -21.42 -32.21
N ILE A 212 -31.65 -20.58 -33.23
CA ILE A 212 -31.22 -19.16 -33.20
C ILE A 212 -32.10 -18.37 -32.24
N ALA A 213 -33.42 -18.61 -32.20
CA ALA A 213 -34.33 -18.00 -31.23
C ALA A 213 -33.98 -18.41 -29.78
N VAL A 214 -33.63 -19.66 -29.56
CA VAL A 214 -33.17 -20.15 -28.25
C VAL A 214 -31.88 -19.45 -27.81
N LEU A 215 -30.91 -19.31 -28.70
CA LEU A 215 -29.69 -18.51 -28.44
C LEU A 215 -30.06 -17.09 -28.02
N ALA A 216 -30.93 -16.41 -28.77
CA ALA A 216 -31.29 -15.02 -28.49
C ALA A 216 -32.00 -14.87 -27.14
N GLY A 217 -32.97 -15.74 -26.83
CA GLY A 217 -33.68 -15.72 -25.54
C GLY A 217 -32.76 -15.99 -24.35
N LEU A 218 -31.95 -17.04 -24.42
CA LEU A 218 -30.97 -17.38 -23.37
C LEU A 218 -29.91 -16.28 -23.22
N SER A 219 -29.48 -15.66 -24.31
CA SER A 219 -28.50 -14.54 -24.25
C SER A 219 -29.06 -13.32 -23.51
N CYS A 220 -30.34 -12.98 -23.72
CA CYS A 220 -31.00 -11.89 -23.02
C CYS A 220 -31.19 -12.22 -21.52
N ALA A 221 -31.68 -13.42 -21.20
CA ALA A 221 -31.86 -13.88 -19.83
C ALA A 221 -30.51 -13.92 -19.06
N ALA A 222 -29.49 -14.53 -19.65
CA ALA A 222 -28.13 -14.53 -19.07
C ALA A 222 -27.58 -13.11 -18.87
N GLY A 223 -27.82 -12.20 -19.82
CA GLY A 223 -27.44 -10.79 -19.69
C GLY A 223 -28.08 -10.12 -18.48
N ILE A 224 -29.38 -10.30 -18.26
CA ILE A 224 -30.10 -9.78 -17.10
C ILE A 224 -29.58 -10.39 -15.80
N ALA A 225 -29.37 -11.71 -15.76
CA ALA A 225 -28.84 -12.41 -14.60
C ALA A 225 -27.44 -11.88 -14.20
N VAL A 226 -26.55 -11.69 -15.18
CA VAL A 226 -25.22 -11.11 -14.94
C VAL A 226 -25.31 -9.69 -14.39
N GLU A 227 -26.17 -8.84 -14.96
CA GLU A 227 -26.41 -7.47 -14.44
C GLU A 227 -26.91 -7.47 -13.00
N MET A 228 -27.86 -8.37 -12.68
CA MET A 228 -28.35 -8.53 -11.31
C MET A 228 -27.24 -8.93 -10.34
N LEU A 229 -26.42 -9.90 -10.71
CA LEU A 229 -25.29 -10.37 -9.89
C LEU A 229 -24.28 -9.25 -9.64
N VAL A 230 -23.90 -8.52 -10.68
CA VAL A 230 -22.93 -7.41 -10.59
C VAL A 230 -23.48 -6.28 -9.72
N THR A 231 -24.70 -5.82 -9.98
CA THR A 231 -25.30 -4.69 -9.23
C THR A 231 -25.50 -5.03 -7.75
N ARG A 232 -26.00 -6.23 -7.43
CA ARG A 232 -26.16 -6.68 -6.03
C ARG A 232 -24.83 -6.80 -5.30
N SER A 233 -23.80 -7.33 -5.97
CA SER A 233 -22.46 -7.50 -5.37
C SER A 233 -21.78 -6.17 -5.09
N ARG A 234 -22.01 -5.14 -5.90
CA ARG A 234 -21.45 -3.80 -5.75
C ARG A 234 -22.19 -2.91 -4.76
N ALA A 235 -23.46 -3.18 -4.49
CA ALA A 235 -24.30 -2.29 -3.66
C ALA A 235 -23.69 -2.02 -2.28
N ARG A 236 -23.10 -3.04 -1.62
CA ARG A 236 -22.44 -2.89 -0.33
C ARG A 236 -21.18 -2.01 -0.41
N THR A 237 -20.39 -2.19 -1.45
CA THR A 237 -19.15 -1.42 -1.66
C THR A 237 -19.46 0.04 -1.98
N ALA A 238 -20.49 0.30 -2.77
CA ALA A 238 -20.96 1.66 -3.03
C ALA A 238 -21.48 2.33 -1.74
N ALA A 239 -22.30 1.63 -0.96
CA ALA A 239 -22.81 2.16 0.32
C ALA A 239 -21.67 2.44 1.33
N ALA A 240 -20.64 1.60 1.38
CA ALA A 240 -19.47 1.82 2.23
C ALA A 240 -18.67 3.06 1.78
N ARG A 241 -18.49 3.24 0.47
CA ARG A 241 -17.84 4.44 -0.11
C ARG A 241 -18.60 5.71 0.24
N ASP A 242 -19.91 5.74 0.01
CA ASP A 242 -20.77 6.85 0.38
C ASP A 242 -20.79 7.08 1.91
N GLY A 243 -20.60 6.04 2.69
CA GLY A 243 -20.46 6.10 4.14
C GLY A 243 -19.23 6.86 4.58
N ILE A 244 -18.07 6.54 4.02
CA ILE A 244 -16.80 7.24 4.29
C ILE A 244 -16.93 8.73 3.88
N GLU A 245 -17.41 9.01 2.67
CA GLU A 245 -17.54 10.38 2.19
C GLU A 245 -18.43 11.21 3.12
N ARG A 246 -19.58 10.67 3.56
CA ARG A 246 -20.48 11.35 4.51
C ARG A 246 -19.90 11.52 5.92
N SER A 247 -19.10 10.57 6.41
CA SER A 247 -18.47 10.68 7.73
C SER A 247 -17.45 11.81 7.82
N LEU A 248 -16.98 12.30 6.68
CA LEU A 248 -16.01 13.39 6.57
C LEU A 248 -16.68 14.74 6.19
N GLU A 249 -18.01 14.80 6.09
CA GLU A 249 -18.79 16.05 5.96
C GLU A 249 -18.93 16.71 7.34
N LEU A 250 -17.83 17.31 7.82
CA LEU A 250 -17.70 17.93 9.13
C LEU A 250 -17.52 19.43 8.99
N THR A 251 -17.54 20.12 10.14
CA THR A 251 -17.16 21.55 10.24
C THR A 251 -15.74 21.69 10.78
N ALA A 252 -15.05 22.77 10.42
CA ALA A 252 -13.73 23.11 10.93
C ALA A 252 -13.77 24.52 11.54
N ARG A 253 -12.97 24.75 12.59
CA ARG A 253 -12.78 26.06 13.21
C ARG A 253 -11.57 26.72 12.60
N VAL A 254 -11.78 27.62 11.65
CA VAL A 254 -10.74 28.36 10.94
C VAL A 254 -10.39 29.63 11.73
N LEU A 255 -9.10 29.85 11.95
CA LEU A 255 -8.57 31.06 12.59
C LEU A 255 -8.31 32.12 11.52
N ARG A 256 -9.06 33.23 11.56
CA ARG A 256 -8.87 34.39 10.68
C ARG A 256 -8.56 35.63 11.53
N GLY A 257 -7.27 35.98 11.59
CA GLY A 257 -6.81 36.96 12.57
C GLY A 257 -6.88 36.40 13.99
N GLU A 258 -7.58 37.08 14.90
CA GLU A 258 -7.83 36.63 16.28
C GLU A 258 -9.18 35.91 16.45
N GLU A 259 -10.03 35.93 15.45
CA GLU A 259 -11.37 35.32 15.52
C GLU A 259 -11.42 33.92 14.94
N THR A 260 -12.21 33.06 15.57
CA THR A 260 -12.45 31.70 15.14
C THR A 260 -13.80 31.60 14.46
N HIS A 261 -13.79 31.19 13.19
CA HIS A 261 -15.01 31.00 12.38
C HIS A 261 -15.26 29.51 12.15
N VAL A 262 -16.48 29.06 12.37
CA VAL A 262 -16.91 27.69 12.07
C VAL A 262 -17.41 27.64 10.63
N VAL A 263 -16.71 26.87 9.80
CA VAL A 263 -17.03 26.70 8.37
C VAL A 263 -17.13 25.22 8.02
N PRO A 264 -17.88 24.84 6.95
CA PRO A 264 -17.84 23.48 6.44
C PRO A 264 -16.40 23.10 6.07
N ALA A 265 -15.97 21.89 6.42
CA ALA A 265 -14.61 21.43 6.17
C ALA A 265 -14.24 21.42 4.67
N GLY A 266 -15.23 21.26 3.78
CA GLY A 266 -15.05 21.36 2.34
C GLY A 266 -14.70 22.75 1.81
N ASP A 267 -15.02 23.81 2.58
CA ASP A 267 -14.80 25.21 2.21
C ASP A 267 -13.46 25.76 2.75
N VAL A 268 -12.78 24.98 3.60
CA VAL A 268 -11.44 25.32 4.13
C VAL A 268 -10.42 25.24 3.01
N ARG A 269 -9.57 26.24 2.87
CA ARG A 269 -8.52 26.28 1.84
C ARG A 269 -7.21 25.69 2.37
N PRO A 270 -6.41 25.02 1.51
CA PRO A 270 -5.05 24.65 1.87
C PRO A 270 -4.25 25.86 2.36
N GLY A 271 -3.51 25.68 3.44
CA GLY A 271 -2.74 26.73 4.09
C GLY A 271 -3.47 27.53 5.19
N GLU A 272 -4.82 27.49 5.26
CA GLU A 272 -5.55 28.11 6.35
C GLU A 272 -5.26 27.43 7.70
N GLN A 273 -5.20 28.25 8.76
CA GLN A 273 -5.01 27.74 10.11
C GLN A 273 -6.33 27.34 10.72
N ILE A 274 -6.35 26.19 11.33
CA ILE A 274 -7.50 25.66 12.07
C ILE A 274 -7.12 25.38 13.52
N VAL A 275 -8.11 25.40 14.37
CA VAL A 275 -7.98 25.06 15.78
C VAL A 275 -8.88 23.87 16.08
N ALA A 276 -8.30 22.86 16.72
CA ALA A 276 -9.04 21.70 17.19
C ALA A 276 -8.89 21.56 18.71
N GLU A 277 -9.99 21.31 19.38
CA GLU A 277 -10.07 21.11 20.82
C GLU A 277 -10.40 19.65 21.17
N ALA A 278 -10.21 19.27 22.42
CA ALA A 278 -10.54 17.93 22.87
C ALA A 278 -12.01 17.59 22.53
N GLY A 279 -12.24 16.45 21.90
CA GLY A 279 -13.54 15.98 21.41
C GLY A 279 -13.81 16.30 19.93
N ASP A 280 -13.06 17.20 19.31
CA ASP A 280 -13.26 17.54 17.89
C ASP A 280 -12.75 16.44 16.98
N THR A 281 -13.51 16.19 15.91
CA THR A 281 -13.10 15.35 14.79
C THR A 281 -12.71 16.25 13.62
N LEU A 282 -11.53 16.03 13.08
CA LEU A 282 -10.98 16.83 11.98
C LEU A 282 -11.69 16.51 10.67
N GLY A 283 -12.12 17.55 9.96
CA GLY A 283 -12.75 17.44 8.64
C GLY A 283 -11.77 17.63 7.48
N VAL A 284 -10.53 17.99 7.75
CA VAL A 284 -9.48 18.26 6.76
C VAL A 284 -8.18 17.56 7.12
N ASP A 285 -7.32 17.30 6.14
CA ASP A 285 -5.95 16.89 6.39
C ASP A 285 -5.11 18.13 6.76
N ALA A 286 -4.27 18.00 7.76
CA ALA A 286 -3.50 19.13 8.28
C ALA A 286 -2.17 18.68 8.91
N THR A 287 -1.28 19.66 9.15
CA THR A 287 -0.06 19.47 9.92
C THR A 287 -0.16 20.29 11.20
N VAL A 288 0.26 19.71 12.32
CA VAL A 288 0.31 20.41 13.61
C VAL A 288 1.34 21.55 13.52
N THR A 289 0.96 22.74 13.93
CA THR A 289 1.85 23.93 13.95
C THR A 289 2.14 24.43 15.36
N ALA A 290 1.33 24.02 16.34
CA ALA A 290 1.61 24.26 17.74
C ALA A 290 0.72 23.39 18.62
N GLY A 291 1.27 22.91 19.73
CA GLY A 291 0.61 22.11 20.73
C GLY A 291 1.01 20.63 20.68
N GLU A 292 0.67 19.93 21.75
CA GLU A 292 0.82 18.48 21.85
C GLU A 292 -0.51 17.89 22.36
N ALA A 293 -1.03 16.88 21.66
CA ALA A 293 -2.29 16.22 22.04
C ALA A 293 -2.28 14.73 21.73
N ARG A 294 -3.04 13.97 22.52
CA ARG A 294 -3.43 12.61 22.15
C ARG A 294 -4.55 12.67 21.14
N VAL A 295 -4.40 11.93 20.06
CA VAL A 295 -5.32 11.91 18.92
C VAL A 295 -5.61 10.47 18.56
N VAL A 296 -6.88 10.13 18.34
CA VAL A 296 -7.28 8.91 17.62
C VAL A 296 -6.98 9.15 16.15
N PRO A 297 -6.03 8.44 15.54
CA PRO A 297 -5.42 8.88 14.28
C PRO A 297 -6.30 8.76 13.03
N TRP A 298 -7.40 7.99 13.06
CA TRP A 298 -8.41 7.90 11.98
C TRP A 298 -9.76 7.43 12.55
N LEU A 299 -10.80 7.42 11.72
CA LEU A 299 -12.20 7.19 12.12
C LEU A 299 -12.44 5.96 13.00
N ASP A 300 -11.82 4.82 12.64
CA ASP A 300 -12.04 3.52 13.28
C ASP A 300 -10.83 3.04 14.09
N ALA A 301 -9.85 3.91 14.35
CA ALA A 301 -8.66 3.54 15.12
C ALA A 301 -9.02 3.15 16.56
N ARG A 302 -8.41 2.08 17.04
CA ARG A 302 -8.59 1.58 18.41
C ARG A 302 -7.60 2.16 19.42
N GLY A 303 -6.52 2.80 18.92
CA GLY A 303 -5.45 3.37 19.73
C GLY A 303 -5.39 4.89 19.64
N GLU A 304 -4.69 5.49 20.59
CA GLU A 304 -4.36 6.92 20.61
C GLU A 304 -2.88 7.09 20.32
N VAL A 305 -2.54 8.13 19.55
CA VAL A 305 -1.16 8.52 19.22
C VAL A 305 -0.93 9.94 19.68
N VAL A 306 0.24 10.24 20.22
CA VAL A 306 0.62 11.62 20.57
C VAL A 306 1.08 12.32 19.29
N LYS A 307 0.46 13.45 18.98
CA LYS A 307 0.82 14.33 17.85
C LYS A 307 1.42 15.61 18.37
N ARG A 308 2.55 16.01 17.78
CA ARG A 308 3.37 17.18 18.14
C ARG A 308 3.54 18.12 16.94
N ASP A 309 4.21 19.23 17.17
CA ASP A 309 4.56 20.18 16.11
C ASP A 309 5.30 19.48 14.95
N GLY A 310 4.85 19.75 13.73
CA GLY A 310 5.34 19.09 12.51
C GLY A 310 4.61 17.79 12.12
N ASP A 311 3.87 17.15 13.03
CA ASP A 311 3.22 15.89 12.74
C ASP A 311 1.98 16.06 11.84
N PRO A 312 1.81 15.21 10.81
CA PRO A 312 0.61 15.23 9.99
C PRO A 312 -0.56 14.55 10.70
N VAL A 313 -1.77 15.02 10.41
CA VAL A 313 -3.05 14.44 10.83
C VAL A 313 -4.01 14.36 9.66
N VAL A 314 -4.82 13.32 9.61
CA VAL A 314 -5.79 13.10 8.52
C VAL A 314 -7.19 13.54 8.93
N ALA A 315 -8.00 13.84 7.94
CA ALA A 315 -9.45 14.00 8.13
C ALA A 315 -10.04 12.72 8.74
N GLY A 316 -10.92 12.86 9.73
CA GLY A 316 -11.44 11.75 10.51
C GLY A 316 -10.67 11.48 11.81
N ALA A 317 -9.48 12.04 11.99
CA ALA A 317 -8.78 11.99 13.26
C ALA A 317 -9.54 12.77 14.35
N ARG A 318 -9.56 12.24 15.58
CA ARG A 318 -10.26 12.86 16.71
C ARG A 318 -9.28 13.26 17.81
N VAL A 319 -9.29 14.52 18.18
CA VAL A 319 -8.49 15.04 19.28
C VAL A 319 -9.07 14.55 20.61
N VAL A 320 -8.26 13.94 21.46
CA VAL A 320 -8.69 13.37 22.75
C VAL A 320 -8.35 14.30 23.89
N SER A 321 -7.17 14.91 23.86
CA SER A 321 -6.69 15.79 24.93
C SER A 321 -6.10 17.07 24.35
N SER A 322 -6.13 18.15 25.11
CA SER A 322 -5.47 19.42 24.77
C SER A 322 -6.03 20.11 23.50
N ARG A 323 -5.46 21.23 23.17
CA ARG A 323 -5.81 22.05 21.99
C ARG A 323 -4.66 22.00 21.00
N LEU A 324 -4.96 21.80 19.72
CA LEU A 324 -3.99 21.84 18.63
C LEU A 324 -4.27 23.04 17.72
N ARG A 325 -3.20 23.70 17.29
CA ARG A 325 -3.21 24.55 16.11
C ARG A 325 -2.66 23.78 14.94
N LEU A 326 -3.35 23.84 13.82
CA LEU A 326 -3.05 23.03 12.65
C LEU A 326 -3.08 23.93 11.41
N ARG A 327 -2.22 23.59 10.44
CA ARG A 327 -2.28 24.19 9.10
C ARG A 327 -2.88 23.18 8.16
N THR A 328 -3.98 23.54 7.49
CA THR A 328 -4.64 22.68 6.52
C THR A 328 -3.71 22.35 5.36
N THR A 329 -3.53 21.07 5.10
CA THR A 329 -2.80 20.55 3.95
C THR A 329 -3.76 20.33 2.79
N TRP A 330 -4.85 19.60 3.04
CA TRP A 330 -5.85 19.24 2.03
C TRP A 330 -7.26 19.29 2.59
N SER A 331 -8.19 19.70 1.73
CA SER A 331 -9.61 19.77 2.02
C SER A 331 -10.45 19.21 0.88
N GLY A 332 -11.75 19.08 1.08
CA GLY A 332 -12.67 18.64 0.04
C GLY A 332 -12.30 17.25 -0.53
N ARG A 333 -12.23 17.14 -1.84
CA ARG A 333 -11.96 15.88 -2.55
C ARG A 333 -10.49 15.46 -2.58
N GLU A 334 -9.58 16.37 -2.25
CA GLU A 334 -8.13 16.11 -2.25
C GLU A 334 -7.63 15.46 -0.96
N ARG A 335 -8.48 15.35 0.07
CA ARG A 335 -8.14 14.66 1.33
C ARG A 335 -7.67 13.23 1.08
N ALA A 336 -6.71 12.77 1.87
CA ALA A 336 -6.07 11.46 1.74
C ALA A 336 -7.08 10.30 1.62
N TRP A 337 -8.14 10.30 2.44
CA TRP A 337 -9.20 9.29 2.45
C TRP A 337 -10.15 9.35 1.26
N VAL A 338 -10.36 10.54 0.70
CA VAL A 338 -11.42 10.79 -0.29
C VAL A 338 -10.87 10.79 -1.71
N ARG A 339 -9.64 11.21 -1.88
CA ARG A 339 -9.00 11.40 -3.20
C ARG A 339 -9.17 10.21 -4.15
N LEU A 340 -8.94 8.99 -3.65
CA LEU A 340 -9.02 7.78 -4.48
C LEU A 340 -10.43 7.15 -4.52
N ILE A 341 -11.42 7.76 -3.89
CA ILE A 341 -12.82 7.29 -3.94
C ILE A 341 -13.77 8.30 -4.59
N ALA A 342 -13.49 9.60 -4.49
CA ALA A 342 -14.35 10.67 -4.98
C ALA A 342 -14.26 10.89 -6.49
N THR A 343 -13.08 10.74 -7.08
CA THR A 343 -12.86 10.95 -8.53
C THR A 343 -12.92 9.60 -9.25
N PRO A 344 -13.93 9.35 -10.11
CA PRO A 344 -14.10 8.04 -10.75
C PRO A 344 -12.85 7.55 -11.47
N GLU A 345 -12.13 8.45 -12.15
CA GLU A 345 -10.94 8.12 -12.95
C GLU A 345 -9.71 7.82 -12.09
N ALA A 346 -9.65 8.34 -10.86
CA ALA A 346 -8.54 8.13 -9.92
C ALA A 346 -8.74 6.87 -9.05
N ARG A 347 -9.96 6.34 -9.00
CA ARG A 347 -10.31 5.20 -8.15
C ARG A 347 -9.44 3.98 -8.46
N VAL A 348 -9.03 3.27 -7.42
CA VAL A 348 -8.19 2.07 -7.51
C VAL A 348 -8.83 0.99 -8.40
N ASP A 349 -10.12 0.75 -8.26
CA ASP A 349 -10.90 -0.22 -9.03
C ASP A 349 -11.09 0.14 -10.51
N VAL A 350 -10.77 1.37 -10.90
CA VAL A 350 -10.86 1.87 -12.29
C VAL A 350 -9.49 2.07 -12.91
N ALA A 351 -8.58 2.73 -12.17
CA ALA A 351 -7.32 3.21 -12.69
C ALA A 351 -6.15 2.22 -12.52
N ALA A 352 -6.26 1.24 -11.59
CA ALA A 352 -5.21 0.26 -11.41
C ALA A 352 -4.98 -0.57 -12.68
N PRO A 353 -3.71 -0.93 -12.98
CA PRO A 353 -3.34 -1.65 -14.20
C PRO A 353 -4.15 -2.92 -14.44
N THR A 354 -4.33 -3.78 -13.44
CA THR A 354 -5.03 -5.07 -13.60
C THR A 354 -6.49 -4.91 -14.01
N PRO A 355 -7.38 -4.19 -13.28
CA PRO A 355 -8.78 -4.03 -13.71
C PRO A 355 -8.89 -3.24 -15.02
N ARG A 356 -8.03 -2.25 -15.26
CA ARG A 356 -8.01 -1.49 -16.51
C ARG A 356 -7.66 -2.37 -17.72
N THR A 357 -6.60 -3.18 -17.60
CA THR A 357 -6.16 -4.08 -18.69
C THR A 357 -7.22 -5.12 -18.99
N LEU A 358 -7.81 -5.76 -17.97
CA LEU A 358 -8.87 -6.74 -18.19
C LEU A 358 -10.07 -6.14 -18.91
N ARG A 359 -10.50 -4.95 -18.51
CA ARG A 359 -11.59 -4.23 -19.17
C ARG A 359 -11.28 -3.97 -20.64
N LEU A 360 -10.06 -3.55 -20.98
CA LEU A 360 -9.62 -3.35 -22.36
C LEU A 360 -9.59 -4.67 -23.14
N VAL A 361 -9.10 -5.76 -22.55
CA VAL A 361 -9.08 -7.10 -23.17
C VAL A 361 -10.49 -7.57 -23.48
N VAL A 362 -11.43 -7.43 -22.56
CA VAL A 362 -12.82 -7.80 -22.77
C VAL A 362 -13.45 -6.93 -23.86
N GLN A 363 -13.21 -5.62 -23.85
CA GLN A 363 -13.76 -4.69 -24.85
C GLN A 363 -13.25 -4.96 -26.27
N ARG A 364 -11.96 -5.25 -26.42
CA ARG A 364 -11.34 -5.48 -27.74
C ARG A 364 -11.45 -6.94 -28.20
N GLY A 365 -11.44 -7.87 -27.27
CA GLY A 365 -11.47 -9.32 -27.58
C GLY A 365 -12.85 -9.81 -28.00
N ALA A 366 -13.93 -9.23 -27.50
CA ALA A 366 -15.28 -9.67 -27.87
C ALA A 366 -15.58 -9.53 -29.38
N PRO A 367 -15.26 -8.43 -30.08
CA PRO A 367 -15.36 -8.36 -31.53
C PRO A 367 -14.47 -9.37 -32.29
N VAL A 368 -13.25 -9.61 -31.77
CA VAL A 368 -12.33 -10.60 -32.35
C VAL A 368 -12.91 -12.00 -32.24
N ALA A 369 -13.42 -12.38 -31.06
CA ALA A 369 -14.08 -13.65 -30.85
C ALA A 369 -15.32 -13.81 -31.76
N ALA A 370 -16.11 -12.75 -31.92
CA ALA A 370 -17.22 -12.73 -32.86
C ALA A 370 -16.75 -13.03 -34.29
N GLY A 371 -15.71 -12.33 -34.76
CA GLY A 371 -15.15 -12.54 -36.12
C GLY A 371 -14.65 -13.96 -36.34
N LEU A 372 -13.90 -14.52 -35.38
CA LEU A 372 -13.37 -15.88 -35.49
C LEU A 372 -14.48 -16.94 -35.59
N VAL A 373 -15.51 -16.84 -34.74
CA VAL A 373 -16.64 -17.79 -34.77
C VAL A 373 -17.51 -17.59 -36.03
N GLY A 374 -17.65 -16.34 -36.49
CA GLY A 374 -18.33 -16.04 -37.75
C GLY A 374 -17.62 -16.64 -38.96
N ILE A 375 -16.28 -16.54 -39.02
CA ILE A 375 -15.46 -17.17 -40.09
C ILE A 375 -15.61 -18.69 -40.06
N ALA A 376 -15.59 -19.31 -38.86
CA ALA A 376 -15.82 -20.76 -38.73
C ALA A 376 -17.21 -21.17 -39.24
N ALA A 377 -18.26 -20.42 -38.89
CA ALA A 377 -19.61 -20.66 -39.37
C ALA A 377 -19.73 -20.47 -40.89
N PHE A 378 -19.06 -19.46 -41.47
CA PHE A 378 -18.99 -19.25 -42.92
C PHE A 378 -18.27 -20.41 -43.61
N ALA A 379 -17.12 -20.85 -43.10
CA ALA A 379 -16.38 -21.99 -43.66
C ALA A 379 -17.17 -23.31 -43.57
N ALA A 380 -18.10 -23.43 -42.63
CA ALA A 380 -19.04 -24.54 -42.51
C ALA A 380 -20.28 -24.37 -43.44
N ASN A 381 -20.29 -23.44 -44.38
CA ASN A 381 -21.41 -23.13 -45.27
C ASN A 381 -22.71 -22.73 -44.55
N GLY A 382 -22.60 -22.07 -43.38
CA GLY A 382 -23.76 -21.56 -42.65
C GLY A 382 -24.54 -20.49 -43.44
N THR A 383 -25.85 -20.40 -43.20
CA THR A 383 -26.69 -19.34 -43.72
C THR A 383 -26.28 -17.96 -43.12
N ALA A 384 -26.70 -16.89 -43.73
CA ALA A 384 -26.42 -15.52 -43.23
C ALA A 384 -26.94 -15.33 -41.78
N ALA A 385 -28.10 -15.92 -41.44
CA ALA A 385 -28.65 -15.91 -40.11
C ALA A 385 -27.78 -16.71 -39.11
N GLU A 386 -27.27 -17.85 -39.50
CA GLU A 386 -26.37 -18.68 -38.68
C GLU A 386 -25.01 -17.98 -38.43
N ILE A 387 -24.43 -17.39 -39.50
CA ILE A 387 -23.18 -16.66 -39.36
C ILE A 387 -23.34 -15.50 -38.36
N LEU A 388 -24.42 -14.72 -38.49
CA LEU A 388 -24.70 -13.63 -37.56
C LEU A 388 -24.94 -14.13 -36.14
N ALA A 389 -25.70 -15.22 -35.98
CA ALA A 389 -25.94 -15.86 -34.69
C ALA A 389 -24.64 -16.40 -34.08
N ALA A 390 -23.77 -17.00 -34.86
CA ALA A 390 -22.45 -17.49 -34.45
C ALA A 390 -21.53 -16.36 -33.99
N MET A 391 -21.49 -15.26 -34.71
CA MET A 391 -20.76 -14.04 -34.29
C MET A 391 -21.27 -13.51 -32.95
N CYS A 392 -22.58 -13.47 -32.75
CA CYS A 392 -23.21 -13.03 -31.50
C CYS A 392 -22.92 -14.00 -30.34
N ALA A 393 -22.91 -15.29 -30.61
CA ALA A 393 -22.53 -16.33 -29.64
C ALA A 393 -21.06 -16.17 -29.22
N GLY A 394 -20.14 -16.00 -30.17
CA GLY A 394 -18.72 -15.76 -29.92
C GLY A 394 -18.48 -14.52 -29.06
N ALA A 395 -19.09 -13.39 -29.42
CA ALA A 395 -19.03 -12.17 -28.62
C ALA A 395 -19.60 -12.37 -27.20
N THR A 396 -20.71 -13.10 -27.06
CA THR A 396 -21.34 -13.37 -25.76
C THR A 396 -20.48 -14.26 -24.87
N ALA A 397 -19.88 -15.30 -25.43
CA ALA A 397 -18.99 -16.21 -24.70
C ALA A 397 -17.73 -15.53 -24.20
N PHE A 398 -17.12 -14.66 -25.04
CA PHE A 398 -15.90 -13.94 -24.68
C PHE A 398 -16.17 -12.73 -23.79
N ALA A 399 -17.35 -12.13 -23.83
CA ALA A 399 -17.68 -10.95 -23.02
C ALA A 399 -17.76 -11.30 -21.55
N ALA A 400 -16.59 -11.57 -20.94
CA ALA A 400 -16.44 -11.88 -19.52
C ALA A 400 -16.70 -10.63 -18.64
N ARG A 401 -17.86 -9.97 -18.84
CA ARG A 401 -18.28 -8.76 -18.11
C ARG A 401 -18.26 -8.99 -16.61
N ALA A 402 -18.70 -10.18 -16.15
CA ALA A 402 -18.66 -10.54 -14.76
C ALA A 402 -17.21 -10.53 -14.22
N ALA A 403 -16.27 -11.17 -14.93
CA ALA A 403 -14.87 -11.19 -14.52
C ALA A 403 -14.31 -9.77 -14.35
N ALA A 404 -14.50 -8.89 -15.36
CA ALA A 404 -14.05 -7.50 -15.30
C ALA A 404 -14.68 -6.73 -14.12
N SER A 405 -16.00 -6.93 -13.89
CA SER A 405 -16.73 -6.28 -12.81
C SER A 405 -16.32 -6.76 -11.42
N PHE A 406 -16.06 -8.05 -11.25
CA PHE A 406 -15.66 -8.62 -9.97
C PHE A 406 -14.18 -8.38 -9.66
N VAL A 407 -13.29 -8.32 -10.65
CA VAL A 407 -11.91 -7.86 -10.45
C VAL A 407 -11.91 -6.43 -9.90
N SER A 408 -12.65 -5.51 -10.52
CA SER A 408 -12.82 -4.15 -10.00
C SER A 408 -13.42 -4.16 -8.59
N LEU A 409 -14.38 -5.03 -8.30
CA LEU A 409 -15.00 -5.16 -6.98
C LEU A 409 -13.99 -5.60 -5.90
N HIS A 410 -13.10 -6.57 -6.20
CA HIS A 410 -12.06 -6.99 -5.26
C HIS A 410 -11.11 -5.84 -4.94
N TYR A 411 -10.69 -5.07 -5.93
CA TYR A 411 -9.85 -3.89 -5.75
C TYR A 411 -10.55 -2.80 -4.94
N ALA A 412 -11.84 -2.53 -5.21
CA ALA A 412 -12.62 -1.56 -4.45
C ALA A 412 -12.77 -1.96 -2.98
N ARG A 413 -13.07 -3.23 -2.70
CA ARG A 413 -13.20 -3.74 -1.33
C ARG A 413 -11.89 -3.64 -0.57
N ALA A 414 -10.80 -4.12 -1.17
CA ALA A 414 -9.47 -4.06 -0.58
C ALA A 414 -9.03 -2.62 -0.28
N HIS A 415 -9.30 -1.69 -1.19
CA HIS A 415 -8.99 -0.28 -0.94
C HIS A 415 -9.81 0.31 0.22
N LEU A 416 -11.12 0.02 0.30
CA LEU A 416 -11.95 0.47 1.40
C LEU A 416 -11.53 -0.15 2.75
N GLU A 417 -11.09 -1.41 2.74
CA GLU A 417 -10.55 -2.08 3.92
C GLU A 417 -9.24 -1.42 4.39
N ALA A 418 -8.35 -1.10 3.45
CA ALA A 418 -7.12 -0.38 3.74
C ALA A 418 -7.41 1.01 4.35
N LEU A 419 -8.36 1.76 3.78
CA LEU A 419 -8.80 3.03 4.35
C LEU A 419 -9.35 2.87 5.77
N GLY A 420 -10.15 1.82 6.03
CA GLY A 420 -10.65 1.49 7.37
C GLY A 420 -9.54 1.16 8.37
N SER A 421 -8.37 0.73 7.89
CA SER A 421 -7.17 0.46 8.69
C SER A 421 -6.19 1.65 8.79
N GLY A 422 -6.57 2.84 8.34
CA GLY A 422 -5.69 4.02 8.40
C GLY A 422 -4.61 4.06 7.32
N ILE A 423 -4.75 3.28 6.26
CA ILE A 423 -3.78 3.14 5.18
C ILE A 423 -4.24 3.94 3.96
N THR A 424 -3.39 4.80 3.46
CA THR A 424 -3.64 5.58 2.25
C THR A 424 -2.56 5.31 1.21
N TYR A 425 -2.97 5.21 -0.06
CA TYR A 425 -2.05 5.03 -1.19
C TYR A 425 -1.92 6.34 -1.98
N LYS A 426 -0.75 6.56 -2.56
CA LYS A 426 -0.50 7.73 -3.40
C LYS A 426 -1.48 7.78 -4.58
N ASP A 427 -1.59 6.68 -5.29
CA ASP A 427 -2.46 6.50 -6.46
C ASP A 427 -2.77 5.00 -6.68
N ALA A 428 -3.57 4.72 -7.70
CA ALA A 428 -3.93 3.36 -8.06
C ALA A 428 -2.73 2.49 -8.53
N ARG A 429 -1.66 3.11 -9.01
CA ARG A 429 -0.42 2.41 -9.39
C ARG A 429 0.38 2.02 -8.16
N ALA A 430 0.43 2.88 -7.14
CA ALA A 430 1.06 2.56 -5.87
C ALA A 430 0.37 1.36 -5.19
N PHE A 431 -0.97 1.31 -5.23
CA PHE A 431 -1.74 0.14 -4.78
C PHE A 431 -1.34 -1.13 -5.54
N GLU A 432 -1.25 -1.07 -6.87
CA GLU A 432 -0.88 -2.23 -7.70
C GLU A 432 0.58 -2.65 -7.49
N ARG A 433 1.51 -1.70 -7.27
CA ARG A 433 2.90 -2.02 -6.91
C ARG A 433 2.98 -2.69 -5.54
N ALA A 434 2.26 -2.20 -4.54
CA ALA A 434 2.16 -2.85 -3.25
C ALA A 434 1.63 -4.28 -3.37
N ALA A 435 0.65 -4.53 -4.26
CA ALA A 435 0.17 -5.86 -4.59
C ALA A 435 1.21 -6.76 -5.27
N ALA A 436 2.28 -6.20 -5.77
CA ALA A 436 3.36 -6.92 -6.45
C ALA A 436 4.62 -7.07 -5.58
N ALA A 437 4.64 -6.54 -4.37
CA ALA A 437 5.77 -6.63 -3.48
C ALA A 437 6.09 -8.09 -3.14
N HIS A 438 7.36 -8.47 -3.28
CA HIS A 438 7.87 -9.79 -2.93
C HIS A 438 8.76 -9.75 -1.69
N VAL A 439 9.41 -8.60 -1.45
CA VAL A 439 10.31 -8.37 -0.33
C VAL A 439 9.86 -7.14 0.43
N ALA A 440 9.83 -7.21 1.76
CA ALA A 440 9.56 -6.09 2.65
C ALA A 440 10.79 -5.85 3.55
N ILE A 441 11.50 -4.77 3.30
CA ILE A 441 12.60 -4.32 4.14
C ILE A 441 12.01 -3.57 5.33
N LEU A 442 12.29 -4.05 6.52
CA LEU A 442 11.86 -3.44 7.78
C LEU A 442 13.05 -2.73 8.42
N SER A 443 12.97 -1.41 8.59
CA SER A 443 13.95 -0.68 9.39
C SER A 443 13.88 -1.17 10.84
N ALA A 444 15.02 -1.37 11.49
CA ALA A 444 15.03 -1.91 12.85
C ALA A 444 14.43 -0.88 13.84
N ARG A 445 15.10 0.26 14.01
CA ARG A 445 14.77 1.23 15.05
C ARG A 445 13.60 2.12 14.69
N GLY A 446 12.58 2.14 15.56
CA GLY A 446 11.35 2.90 15.35
C GLY A 446 10.32 2.18 14.46
N THR A 447 10.66 1.03 13.89
CA THR A 447 9.74 0.17 13.10
C THR A 447 9.48 -1.14 13.82
N VAL A 448 10.45 -2.03 13.93
CA VAL A 448 10.31 -3.29 14.69
C VAL A 448 10.79 -3.17 16.13
N LEU A 449 11.66 -2.21 16.44
CA LEU A 449 12.04 -1.80 17.77
C LEU A 449 11.31 -0.53 18.18
N MET A 450 11.16 -0.28 19.48
CA MET A 450 10.47 0.90 20.03
C MET A 450 11.13 2.22 19.58
N GLY A 451 12.45 2.21 19.42
CA GLY A 451 13.25 3.42 19.15
C GLY A 451 13.52 4.25 20.41
N GLU A 452 13.27 3.66 21.56
CA GLU A 452 13.50 4.25 22.90
C GLU A 452 14.44 3.36 23.72
N PRO A 453 15.74 3.32 23.35
CA PRO A 453 16.69 2.46 24.03
C PRO A 453 16.87 2.86 25.51
N GLU A 454 17.19 1.87 26.34
CA GLU A 454 17.53 2.03 27.73
C GLU A 454 18.95 1.49 28.03
N ILE A 455 19.67 2.11 28.95
CA ILE A 455 20.96 1.60 29.40
C ILE A 455 20.71 0.41 30.32
N VAL A 456 21.26 -0.74 29.94
CA VAL A 456 21.19 -1.98 30.74
C VAL A 456 22.48 -2.27 31.51
N ALA A 457 23.63 -1.77 31.05
CA ALA A 457 24.89 -1.89 31.77
C ALA A 457 25.83 -0.71 31.41
N VAL A 458 26.64 -0.32 32.39
CA VAL A 458 27.80 0.57 32.20
C VAL A 458 28.97 -0.16 32.86
N GLU A 459 29.93 -0.57 32.03
CA GLU A 459 31.09 -1.35 32.47
C GLU A 459 32.36 -0.51 32.32
N PRO A 460 32.97 -0.06 33.44
CA PRO A 460 34.19 0.72 33.39
C PRO A 460 35.40 -0.18 33.07
N SER A 461 36.43 0.39 32.47
CA SER A 461 37.70 -0.27 32.16
C SER A 461 38.86 0.45 32.85
N GLY A 462 39.75 -0.30 33.50
CA GLY A 462 40.86 0.26 34.21
C GLY A 462 40.49 0.86 35.57
N ALA A 463 41.04 2.04 35.91
CA ALA A 463 40.82 2.70 37.19
C ALA A 463 39.69 3.73 37.19
N VAL A 464 38.85 3.73 36.16
CA VAL A 464 37.72 4.64 35.99
C VAL A 464 36.45 4.04 36.62
N ASP A 465 35.63 4.84 37.27
CA ASP A 465 34.35 4.40 37.82
C ASP A 465 33.19 4.56 36.85
N VAL A 466 32.06 3.95 37.17
CA VAL A 466 30.83 3.97 36.36
C VAL A 466 30.32 5.40 36.12
N GLU A 467 30.40 6.25 37.15
CA GLU A 467 29.92 7.62 37.09
C GLU A 467 30.77 8.47 36.12
N ARG A 468 32.08 8.23 36.11
CA ARG A 468 33.00 8.94 35.18
C ARG A 468 32.76 8.48 33.73
N VAL A 469 32.58 7.19 33.47
CA VAL A 469 32.24 6.72 32.12
C VAL A 469 30.95 7.35 31.65
N LEU A 470 29.92 7.39 32.49
CA LEU A 470 28.62 7.97 32.15
C LEU A 470 28.70 9.50 31.97
N SER A 471 29.51 10.17 32.79
CA SER A 471 29.78 11.63 32.68
C SER A 471 30.42 12.00 31.34
N LEU A 472 31.44 11.25 30.93
CA LEU A 472 32.15 11.46 29.66
C LEU A 472 31.19 11.20 28.47
N ALA A 473 30.47 10.06 28.49
CA ALA A 473 29.53 9.73 27.44
C ALA A 473 28.41 10.79 27.35
N ALA A 474 27.83 11.19 28.48
CA ALA A 474 26.80 12.22 28.51
C ALA A 474 27.29 13.55 27.99
N GLY A 475 28.55 13.93 28.29
CA GLY A 475 29.19 15.14 27.76
C GLY A 475 29.25 15.13 26.24
N ALA A 476 29.79 14.07 25.64
CA ALA A 476 29.87 13.92 24.19
C ALA A 476 28.49 13.91 23.52
N GLU A 477 27.54 13.18 24.06
CA GLU A 477 26.21 12.97 23.48
C GLU A 477 25.27 14.19 23.63
N THR A 478 25.67 15.27 24.33
CA THR A 478 24.91 16.54 24.34
C THR A 478 24.80 17.17 22.94
N ALA A 479 25.74 16.87 22.04
CA ALA A 479 25.73 17.34 20.66
C ALA A 479 24.92 16.49 19.70
N SER A 480 24.46 15.31 20.13
CA SER A 480 23.80 14.32 19.28
C SER A 480 22.28 14.31 19.48
N THR A 481 21.54 14.12 18.39
CA THR A 481 20.08 13.90 18.41
C THR A 481 19.71 12.41 18.33
N HIS A 482 20.69 11.52 18.35
CA HIS A 482 20.48 10.09 18.26
C HIS A 482 19.71 9.54 19.48
N PRO A 483 18.83 8.52 19.36
CA PRO A 483 18.11 7.94 20.51
C PRO A 483 19.01 7.45 21.64
N PHE A 484 20.24 7.01 21.34
CA PHE A 484 21.23 6.64 22.36
C PHE A 484 21.66 7.82 23.22
N ALA A 485 21.83 9.01 22.62
CA ALA A 485 22.14 10.21 23.35
C ALA A 485 21.06 10.53 24.39
N ALA A 486 19.78 10.47 23.96
CA ALA A 486 18.66 10.67 24.86
C ALA A 486 18.67 9.67 26.03
N ALA A 487 18.98 8.39 25.76
CA ALA A 487 19.08 7.34 26.79
C ALA A 487 20.21 7.61 27.78
N ILE A 488 21.41 7.97 27.29
CA ILE A 488 22.59 8.29 28.12
C ILE A 488 22.32 9.50 29.00
N LEU A 489 21.75 10.56 28.42
CA LEU A 489 21.41 11.79 29.18
C LEU A 489 20.31 11.54 30.21
N ARG A 490 19.31 10.68 29.93
CA ARG A 490 18.30 10.27 30.94
C ARG A 490 18.95 9.50 32.09
N ALA A 491 19.83 8.56 31.77
CA ALA A 491 20.50 7.74 32.77
C ALA A 491 21.49 8.55 33.64
N ALA A 492 22.19 9.53 33.06
CA ALA A 492 23.03 10.46 33.80
C ALA A 492 22.22 11.30 34.79
N ARG A 493 21.10 11.87 34.36
CA ARG A 493 20.17 12.61 35.24
C ARG A 493 19.60 11.74 36.35
N ALA A 494 19.18 10.51 36.06
CA ALA A 494 18.62 9.60 37.03
C ALA A 494 19.62 9.19 38.15
N ARG A 495 20.92 9.28 37.88
CA ARG A 495 22.01 8.99 38.81
C ARG A 495 22.68 10.25 39.37
N ASP A 496 22.14 11.42 39.11
CA ASP A 496 22.70 12.75 39.46
C ASP A 496 24.13 12.96 38.96
N VAL A 497 24.49 12.32 37.82
CA VAL A 497 25.79 12.44 37.17
C VAL A 497 25.76 13.66 36.23
N ARG A 498 26.66 14.61 36.46
CA ARG A 498 26.81 15.76 35.58
C ARG A 498 27.58 15.41 34.32
N PRO A 499 27.06 15.76 33.11
CA PRO A 499 27.81 15.62 31.85
C PRO A 499 29.17 16.34 31.92
N ASP A 500 30.22 15.74 31.38
CA ASP A 500 31.52 16.36 31.26
C ASP A 500 31.45 17.62 30.38
N ASN A 501 32.23 18.63 30.69
CA ASN A 501 32.24 19.90 29.90
C ASN A 501 33.13 19.74 28.67
N VAL A 502 32.56 19.17 27.59
CA VAL A 502 33.31 18.90 26.37
C VAL A 502 33.37 20.13 25.43
N ARG A 503 34.37 20.14 24.55
CA ARG A 503 34.54 21.13 23.49
C ARG A 503 34.71 20.45 22.15
N ASN A 504 34.41 21.19 21.06
CA ASN A 504 34.61 20.72 19.69
C ASN A 504 33.95 19.34 19.41
N ALA A 505 32.73 19.14 19.89
CA ALA A 505 32.01 17.92 19.64
C ALA A 505 31.65 17.81 18.15
N THR A 506 31.97 16.66 17.54
CA THR A 506 31.65 16.33 16.15
C THR A 506 30.88 15.04 16.12
N VAL A 507 29.67 15.07 15.54
CA VAL A 507 28.83 13.91 15.37
C VAL A 507 29.19 13.24 14.04
N HIS A 508 29.51 11.95 14.10
CA HIS A 508 29.74 11.07 12.94
C HIS A 508 28.51 10.19 12.76
N GLU A 509 27.70 10.47 11.75
CA GLU A 509 26.42 9.77 11.53
C GLU A 509 26.58 8.25 11.47
N GLY A 510 25.84 7.55 12.31
CA GLY A 510 25.87 6.07 12.41
C GLY A 510 27.10 5.50 13.10
N LEU A 511 28.11 6.29 13.45
CA LEU A 511 29.35 5.85 14.08
C LEU A 511 29.48 6.26 15.55
N GLY A 512 29.09 7.51 15.89
CA GLY A 512 29.19 8.07 17.23
C GLY A 512 29.64 9.53 17.27
N VAL A 513 30.25 9.94 18.39
CA VAL A 513 30.66 11.35 18.64
C VAL A 513 32.12 11.40 19.06
N THR A 514 32.86 12.36 18.53
CA THR A 514 34.19 12.74 19.01
C THR A 514 34.17 14.14 19.61
N ALA A 515 34.93 14.38 20.68
CA ALA A 515 35.02 15.68 21.37
C ALA A 515 36.37 15.85 22.07
N LEU A 516 36.60 17.00 22.69
CA LEU A 516 37.65 17.22 23.68
C LEU A 516 37.03 17.26 25.07
N ALA A 517 37.43 16.36 25.95
CA ALA A 517 36.99 16.31 27.34
C ALA A 517 37.49 17.56 28.15
N SER A 518 36.93 17.74 29.33
CA SER A 518 37.38 18.84 30.24
C SER A 518 38.86 18.70 30.64
N SER A 519 39.43 17.49 30.61
CA SER A 519 40.88 17.25 30.79
C SER A 519 41.74 17.72 29.61
N GLY A 520 41.16 18.09 28.46
CA GLY A 520 41.87 18.41 27.23
C GLY A 520 42.25 17.19 26.38
N GLU A 521 41.96 16.00 26.84
CA GLU A 521 42.16 14.74 26.08
C GLU A 521 41.05 14.54 25.05
N ARG A 522 41.37 13.82 24.01
CA ARG A 522 40.38 13.41 22.97
C ARG A 522 39.41 12.41 23.55
N LEU A 523 38.14 12.68 23.41
CA LEU A 523 37.04 11.79 23.82
C LEU A 523 36.35 11.24 22.57
N ALA A 524 36.15 9.89 22.53
CA ALA A 524 35.37 9.22 21.51
C ALA A 524 34.31 8.35 22.15
N VAL A 525 33.05 8.47 21.70
CA VAL A 525 31.92 7.68 22.15
C VAL A 525 31.22 7.11 20.92
N GLY A 526 31.18 5.79 20.75
CA GLY A 526 30.59 5.20 19.55
C GLY A 526 30.88 3.72 19.38
N GLY A 527 30.57 3.20 18.20
CA GLY A 527 30.79 1.80 17.85
C GLY A 527 32.25 1.47 17.52
N ARG A 528 32.53 0.17 17.27
CA ARG A 528 33.87 -0.32 16.86
C ARG A 528 34.44 0.45 15.69
N ALA A 529 33.62 0.77 14.69
CA ALA A 529 34.07 1.49 13.48
C ALA A 529 34.64 2.88 13.80
N LEU A 530 34.01 3.62 14.73
CA LEU A 530 34.54 4.90 15.19
C LEU A 530 35.89 4.72 15.88
N MET A 531 36.00 3.76 16.79
CA MET A 531 37.23 3.52 17.56
C MET A 531 38.39 3.17 16.62
N LEU A 532 38.15 2.33 15.60
CA LEU A 532 39.15 1.98 14.59
C LEU A 532 39.55 3.19 13.74
N GLY A 533 38.60 4.03 13.35
CA GLY A 533 38.87 5.28 12.63
C GLY A 533 39.75 6.25 13.44
N GLU A 534 39.53 6.30 14.74
CA GLU A 534 40.30 7.09 15.70
C GLU A 534 41.60 6.42 16.16
N LYS A 535 41.92 5.21 15.63
CA LYS A 535 43.09 4.39 15.96
C LYS A 535 43.16 3.93 17.42
N ILE A 536 42.01 3.76 18.06
CA ILE A 536 41.86 3.27 19.43
C ILE A 536 41.75 1.77 19.44
N GLY A 537 42.58 1.09 20.22
CA GLY A 537 42.57 -0.37 20.34
C GLY A 537 41.35 -0.88 21.12
N VAL A 538 40.54 -1.76 20.50
CA VAL A 538 39.34 -2.33 21.11
C VAL A 538 39.51 -3.78 21.54
N ALA A 539 40.64 -4.43 21.21
CA ALA A 539 40.85 -5.86 21.40
C ALA A 539 40.61 -6.36 22.82
N ALA A 540 40.92 -5.57 23.84
CA ALA A 540 40.69 -5.93 25.25
C ALA A 540 39.21 -6.04 25.63
N ALA A 541 38.32 -5.33 24.95
CA ALA A 541 36.88 -5.33 25.20
C ALA A 541 36.10 -6.20 24.21
N ASP A 542 36.72 -6.65 23.13
CA ASP A 542 36.03 -7.25 21.98
C ASP A 542 35.21 -8.51 22.35
N ALA A 543 35.76 -9.38 23.18
CA ALA A 543 35.05 -10.58 23.67
C ALA A 543 33.77 -10.20 24.45
N ARG A 544 33.88 -9.16 25.31
CA ARG A 544 32.74 -8.70 26.11
C ARG A 544 31.70 -7.98 25.25
N VAL A 545 32.13 -7.20 24.30
CA VAL A 545 31.25 -6.53 23.32
C VAL A 545 30.46 -7.56 22.53
N SER A 546 31.14 -8.57 21.96
CA SER A 546 30.48 -9.65 21.20
C SER A 546 29.51 -10.45 22.06
N GLU A 547 29.83 -10.70 23.34
CA GLU A 547 28.89 -11.37 24.26
C GLU A 547 27.61 -10.54 24.47
N LEU A 548 27.74 -9.22 24.64
CA LEU A 548 26.58 -8.32 24.82
C LEU A 548 25.76 -8.19 23.54
N GLU A 549 26.41 -8.12 22.38
CA GLU A 549 25.78 -8.08 21.07
C GLU A 549 25.01 -9.37 20.77
N ALA A 550 25.55 -10.53 21.13
CA ALA A 550 24.88 -11.82 21.02
C ALA A 550 23.63 -11.92 21.93
N GLN A 551 23.52 -11.08 22.95
CA GLN A 551 22.31 -10.92 23.77
C GLN A 551 21.31 -9.91 23.19
N GLY A 552 21.56 -9.38 21.99
CA GLY A 552 20.71 -8.39 21.32
C GLY A 552 20.87 -6.96 21.85
N ARG A 553 22.02 -6.65 22.46
CA ARG A 553 22.31 -5.33 23.02
C ARG A 553 23.16 -4.53 22.04
N SER A 554 22.90 -3.23 21.93
CA SER A 554 23.77 -2.29 21.25
C SER A 554 24.87 -1.85 22.20
N VAL A 555 26.14 -1.85 21.75
CA VAL A 555 27.26 -1.48 22.62
C VAL A 555 27.94 -0.22 22.11
N LEU A 556 28.06 0.79 22.96
CA LEU A 556 28.90 1.98 22.75
C LEU A 556 30.17 1.86 23.56
N LEU A 557 31.29 2.10 22.91
CA LEU A 557 32.61 2.19 23.54
C LEU A 557 32.90 3.64 23.91
N VAL A 558 33.50 3.84 25.08
CA VAL A 558 33.94 5.16 25.55
C VAL A 558 35.44 5.15 25.70
N ALA A 559 36.11 6.06 25.00
CA ALA A 559 37.57 6.16 25.00
C ALA A 559 38.01 7.59 25.31
N LEU A 560 39.09 7.69 26.09
CA LEU A 560 39.75 8.97 26.44
C LEU A 560 41.24 8.91 26.08
N GLY A 561 41.70 9.83 25.24
CA GLY A 561 43.00 9.75 24.60
C GLY A 561 43.04 8.57 23.62
N ASP A 562 44.00 7.67 23.85
CA ASP A 562 44.21 6.43 23.06
C ASP A 562 43.70 5.16 23.75
N ARG A 563 42.99 5.30 24.89
CA ARG A 563 42.60 4.20 25.77
C ARG A 563 41.11 4.10 25.92
N LEU A 564 40.62 2.85 25.89
CA LEU A 564 39.26 2.55 26.26
C LEU A 564 39.07 2.72 27.78
N VAL A 565 38.08 3.52 28.20
CA VAL A 565 37.75 3.77 29.61
C VAL A 565 36.47 3.07 30.06
N GLY A 566 35.70 2.53 29.15
CA GLY A 566 34.51 1.73 29.45
C GLY A 566 33.63 1.46 28.25
N LEU A 567 32.56 0.73 28.50
CA LEU A 567 31.50 0.47 27.53
C LEU A 567 30.11 0.72 28.16
N ILE A 568 29.16 1.03 27.32
CA ILE A 568 27.74 1.24 27.67
C ILE A 568 26.92 0.29 26.81
N ALA A 569 26.20 -0.64 27.43
CA ALA A 569 25.28 -1.52 26.77
C ALA A 569 23.85 -0.96 26.84
N LEU A 570 23.20 -0.86 25.69
CA LEU A 570 21.83 -0.38 25.57
C LEU A 570 20.95 -1.51 25.01
N MET A 571 19.68 -1.48 25.37
CA MET A 571 18.68 -2.40 24.87
C MET A 571 17.48 -1.59 24.38
N ASP A 572 17.05 -1.87 23.15
CA ASP A 572 15.84 -1.32 22.56
C ASP A 572 14.80 -2.45 22.48
N GLY A 573 13.66 -2.26 23.13
CA GLY A 573 12.62 -3.28 23.18
C GLY A 573 11.96 -3.54 21.84
N LEU A 574 11.53 -4.77 21.59
CA LEU A 574 10.69 -5.09 20.44
C LEU A 574 9.37 -4.33 20.52
N ARG A 575 8.97 -3.74 19.41
CA ARG A 575 7.68 -3.04 19.34
C ARG A 575 6.53 -4.05 19.48
N PRO A 576 5.50 -3.75 20.29
CA PRO A 576 4.31 -4.59 20.39
C PRO A 576 3.71 -4.82 18.99
N GLY A 577 3.48 -6.08 18.65
CA GLY A 577 2.94 -6.47 17.36
C GLY A 577 3.96 -6.66 16.22
N ALA A 578 5.27 -6.40 16.44
CA ALA A 578 6.29 -6.59 15.41
C ALA A 578 6.33 -8.04 14.88
N ARG A 579 6.27 -9.05 15.78
CA ARG A 579 6.21 -10.45 15.38
C ARG A 579 4.94 -10.78 14.58
N ALA A 580 3.79 -10.23 14.98
CA ALA A 580 2.54 -10.42 14.24
C ALA A 580 2.56 -9.76 12.87
N ALA A 581 3.27 -8.62 12.73
CA ALA A 581 3.47 -7.98 11.44
C ALA A 581 4.34 -8.83 10.50
N VAL A 582 5.45 -9.36 11.01
CA VAL A 582 6.34 -10.27 10.27
C VAL A 582 5.57 -11.52 9.83
N GLN A 583 4.82 -12.15 10.74
CA GLN A 583 4.01 -13.32 10.40
C GLN A 583 2.98 -13.00 9.31
N ARG A 584 2.33 -11.84 9.36
CA ARG A 584 1.37 -11.41 8.31
C ARG A 584 2.06 -11.22 6.95
N LEU A 585 3.30 -10.73 6.90
CA LEU A 585 4.07 -10.65 5.66
C LEU A 585 4.37 -12.04 5.10
N LEU A 586 4.82 -12.97 5.95
CA LEU A 586 5.09 -14.35 5.57
C LEU A 586 3.83 -15.06 5.06
N ASP A 587 2.69 -14.88 5.73
CA ASP A 587 1.40 -15.43 5.29
C ASP A 587 0.98 -14.87 3.92
N ALA A 588 1.33 -13.62 3.64
CA ALA A 588 1.14 -12.99 2.33
C ALA A 588 2.22 -13.36 1.31
N ARG A 589 3.17 -14.25 1.65
CA ARG A 589 4.32 -14.64 0.81
C ARG A 589 5.22 -13.46 0.43
N ILE A 590 5.33 -12.49 1.33
CA ILE A 590 6.22 -11.35 1.22
C ILE A 590 7.38 -11.61 2.19
N GLU A 591 8.59 -11.66 1.67
CA GLU A 591 9.78 -11.99 2.43
C GLU A 591 10.24 -10.79 3.27
N PRO A 592 10.28 -10.89 4.62
CA PRO A 592 10.77 -9.81 5.46
C PRO A 592 12.30 -9.80 5.52
N VAL A 593 12.90 -8.63 5.41
CA VAL A 593 14.34 -8.39 5.54
C VAL A 593 14.56 -7.32 6.59
N LEU A 594 15.38 -7.59 7.60
CA LEU A 594 15.74 -6.61 8.62
C LEU A 594 16.90 -5.74 8.15
N LEU A 595 16.72 -4.41 8.09
CA LEU A 595 17.75 -3.43 7.77
C LEU A 595 18.14 -2.64 9.01
N SER A 596 19.42 -2.65 9.39
CA SER A 596 19.87 -1.98 10.60
C SER A 596 21.33 -1.50 10.51
N GLY A 597 21.63 -0.44 11.25
CA GLY A 597 23.02 -0.01 11.51
C GLY A 597 23.68 -0.71 12.71
N GLU A 598 22.97 -1.63 13.37
CA GLU A 598 23.49 -2.39 14.51
C GLU A 598 24.50 -3.47 14.07
N ALA A 599 25.31 -3.93 15.01
CA ALA A 599 26.22 -5.04 14.80
C ALA A 599 25.48 -6.31 14.35
N ARG A 600 26.17 -7.17 13.61
CA ARG A 600 25.59 -8.40 13.03
C ARG A 600 24.93 -9.28 14.09
N ASP A 601 25.62 -9.57 15.19
CA ASP A 601 25.14 -10.47 16.24
C ASP A 601 23.85 -9.92 16.90
N THR A 602 23.78 -8.60 17.09
CA THR A 602 22.58 -7.90 17.58
C THR A 602 21.41 -8.04 16.60
N CYS A 603 21.68 -7.81 15.30
CA CYS A 603 20.68 -7.95 14.25
C CYS A 603 20.14 -9.38 14.12
N GLU A 604 21.02 -10.38 14.16
CA GLU A 604 20.65 -11.80 14.08
C GLU A 604 19.80 -12.23 15.30
N THR A 605 20.10 -11.68 16.47
CA THR A 605 19.29 -11.94 17.69
C THR A 605 17.91 -11.33 17.59
N ILE A 606 17.80 -10.08 17.11
CA ILE A 606 16.50 -9.42 16.85
C ILE A 606 15.72 -10.17 15.77
N ALA A 607 16.37 -10.54 14.69
CA ALA A 607 15.75 -11.25 13.57
C ALA A 607 15.21 -12.62 13.98
N ARG A 608 15.98 -13.37 14.78
CA ARG A 608 15.57 -14.66 15.35
C ARG A 608 14.34 -14.50 16.26
N ALA A 609 14.26 -13.43 17.06
CA ALA A 609 13.11 -13.16 17.91
C ALA A 609 11.84 -12.80 17.12
N LEU A 610 11.98 -12.36 15.86
CA LEU A 610 10.91 -11.96 14.96
C LEU A 610 10.58 -12.99 13.87
N ASP A 611 11.31 -14.11 13.80
CA ASP A 611 11.23 -15.11 12.73
C ASP A 611 11.61 -14.52 11.33
N ILE A 612 12.59 -13.62 11.28
CA ILE A 612 13.16 -13.06 10.05
C ILE A 612 14.42 -13.81 9.69
N GLU A 613 14.50 -14.34 8.45
CA GLU A 613 15.68 -15.12 7.98
C GLU A 613 16.79 -14.22 7.45
N HIS A 614 16.43 -13.08 6.84
CA HIS A 614 17.38 -12.21 6.14
C HIS A 614 17.65 -10.92 6.90
N VAL A 615 18.93 -10.64 7.14
CA VAL A 615 19.38 -9.42 7.82
C VAL A 615 20.37 -8.63 6.97
N ARG A 616 20.32 -7.31 7.06
CA ARG A 616 21.28 -6.36 6.52
C ARG A 616 21.82 -5.52 7.69
N PRO A 617 22.85 -6.03 8.38
CA PRO A 617 23.45 -5.39 9.54
C PRO A 617 24.48 -4.34 9.12
N GLU A 618 24.86 -3.46 10.04
CA GLU A 618 25.97 -2.51 9.88
C GLU A 618 25.78 -1.53 8.70
N VAL A 619 24.53 -1.29 8.27
CA VAL A 619 24.24 -0.37 7.16
C VAL A 619 24.10 1.05 7.71
N LEU A 620 25.06 1.90 7.36
CA LEU A 620 25.04 3.31 7.72
C LEU A 620 23.85 4.06 7.09
N PRO A 621 23.39 5.16 7.68
CA PRO A 621 22.27 5.92 7.12
C PRO A 621 22.45 6.31 5.64
N ALA A 622 23.66 6.72 5.24
CA ALA A 622 24.00 7.07 3.86
C ALA A 622 23.92 5.87 2.88
N ASP A 623 24.18 4.66 3.36
CA ASP A 623 24.26 3.45 2.54
C ASP A 623 22.91 2.72 2.43
N ARG A 624 21.90 3.10 3.20
CA ARG A 624 20.59 2.44 3.18
C ARG A 624 19.90 2.51 1.82
N GLY A 625 19.93 3.66 1.17
CA GLY A 625 19.37 3.82 -0.18
C GLY A 625 20.07 2.95 -1.23
N PRO A 626 21.39 2.97 -1.35
CA PRO A 626 22.15 2.03 -2.18
C PRO A 626 21.85 0.56 -1.90
N GLU A 627 21.76 0.15 -0.63
CA GLU A 627 21.46 -1.23 -0.26
C GLU A 627 20.04 -1.66 -0.70
N VAL A 628 19.05 -0.78 -0.56
CA VAL A 628 17.68 -1.01 -1.05
C VAL A 628 17.66 -1.17 -2.58
N ARG A 629 18.38 -0.30 -3.31
CA ARG A 629 18.48 -0.41 -4.78
C ARG A 629 19.14 -1.70 -5.22
N ALA A 630 20.20 -2.11 -4.55
CA ALA A 630 20.88 -3.36 -4.86
C ALA A 630 19.96 -4.59 -4.71
N LEU A 631 19.06 -4.57 -3.72
CA LEU A 631 18.03 -5.62 -3.56
C LEU A 631 16.96 -5.56 -4.66
N ALA A 632 16.61 -4.38 -5.13
CA ALA A 632 15.63 -4.18 -6.21
C ALA A 632 16.17 -4.55 -7.60
N GLU A 633 17.48 -4.42 -7.85
CA GLU A 633 18.15 -4.81 -9.12
C GLU A 633 17.96 -6.28 -9.46
N GLY A 634 17.66 -7.14 -8.48
CA GLY A 634 17.30 -8.55 -8.68
C GLY A 634 15.96 -8.81 -9.38
N GLY A 635 15.24 -7.77 -9.83
CA GLY A 635 13.95 -7.88 -10.51
C GLY A 635 12.76 -8.11 -9.59
N SER A 636 12.97 -8.15 -8.27
CA SER A 636 11.90 -8.23 -7.27
C SER A 636 11.38 -6.84 -6.93
N VAL A 637 10.06 -6.71 -6.77
CA VAL A 637 9.46 -5.47 -6.24
C VAL A 637 9.73 -5.40 -4.75
N VAL A 638 10.51 -4.39 -4.34
CA VAL A 638 10.95 -4.18 -2.97
C VAL A 638 10.13 -3.10 -2.29
N ALA A 639 9.49 -3.48 -1.18
CA ALA A 639 8.86 -2.53 -0.26
C ALA A 639 9.82 -2.18 0.88
N VAL A 640 9.81 -0.93 1.32
CA VAL A 640 10.52 -0.49 2.54
C VAL A 640 9.50 0.06 3.52
N VAL A 641 9.54 -0.44 4.74
CA VAL A 641 8.74 0.05 5.88
C VAL A 641 9.66 0.82 6.81
N GLY A 642 9.32 2.06 7.06
CA GLY A 642 10.13 2.92 7.91
C GLY A 642 9.44 4.22 8.28
N HIS A 643 10.15 5.04 9.04
CA HIS A 643 9.67 6.34 9.46
C HIS A 643 10.31 7.45 8.61
N PRO A 644 9.54 8.37 7.99
CA PRO A 644 10.07 9.40 7.09
C PRO A 644 11.27 10.17 7.62
N GLN A 645 11.24 10.51 8.91
CA GLN A 645 12.30 11.31 9.54
C GLN A 645 13.62 10.58 9.74
N ARG A 646 13.65 9.25 9.69
CA ARG A 646 14.82 8.41 9.98
C ARG A 646 15.30 7.58 8.81
N ASP A 647 14.36 7.20 7.94
CA ASP A 647 14.57 6.21 6.89
C ASP A 647 14.34 6.80 5.50
N ASP A 648 14.39 8.14 5.36
CA ASP A 648 14.12 8.86 4.12
C ASP A 648 14.91 8.29 2.93
N GLY A 649 16.23 8.07 3.10
CA GLY A 649 17.07 7.50 2.06
C GLY A 649 16.67 6.08 1.62
N ALA A 650 16.22 5.23 2.54
CA ALA A 650 15.73 3.89 2.23
C ALA A 650 14.35 3.94 1.58
N LEU A 651 13.43 4.75 2.13
CA LEU A 651 12.08 4.95 1.58
C LEU A 651 12.13 5.53 0.17
N GLY A 652 13.01 6.53 -0.06
CA GLY A 652 13.17 7.14 -1.38
C GLY A 652 13.77 6.22 -2.45
N ALA A 653 14.45 5.15 -2.04
CA ALA A 653 15.05 4.16 -2.93
C ALA A 653 14.12 2.96 -3.23
N ALA A 654 13.00 2.83 -2.52
CA ALA A 654 12.09 1.69 -2.61
C ALA A 654 11.16 1.77 -3.82
N ASP A 655 10.78 0.61 -4.38
CA ASP A 655 9.65 0.52 -5.33
C ASP A 655 8.32 0.88 -4.65
N VAL A 656 8.18 0.49 -3.38
CA VAL A 656 7.03 0.78 -2.54
C VAL A 656 7.50 1.32 -1.20
N ALA A 657 7.44 2.62 -1.01
CA ALA A 657 7.72 3.26 0.27
C ALA A 657 6.47 3.20 1.16
N VAL A 658 6.55 2.51 2.30
CA VAL A 658 5.51 2.44 3.33
C VAL A 658 5.96 3.32 4.50
N ALA A 659 5.45 4.54 4.54
CA ALA A 659 5.84 5.57 5.48
C ALA A 659 4.90 5.59 6.69
N MET A 660 5.42 5.26 7.87
CA MET A 660 4.67 5.24 9.12
C MET A 660 4.39 6.66 9.63
N GLY A 661 3.20 6.88 10.18
CA GLY A 661 2.80 8.16 10.76
C GLY A 661 2.69 9.33 9.78
N SER A 662 2.74 9.10 8.47
CA SER A 662 2.86 10.13 7.43
C SER A 662 1.54 10.51 6.75
N ALA A 663 0.44 9.82 7.02
CA ALA A 663 -0.84 10.14 6.40
C ALA A 663 -1.33 11.53 6.80
N GLY A 664 -1.80 12.31 5.83
CA GLY A 664 -2.16 13.73 6.01
C GLY A 664 -1.02 14.72 5.68
N SER A 665 0.21 14.24 5.47
CA SER A 665 1.31 15.03 4.90
C SER A 665 1.05 15.38 3.43
N THR A 666 2.00 16.03 2.77
CA THR A 666 1.90 16.39 1.36
C THR A 666 1.61 15.16 0.50
N PRO A 667 0.49 15.08 -0.24
CA PRO A 667 0.18 13.94 -1.08
C PRO A 667 1.24 13.72 -2.16
N GLY A 668 1.62 12.49 -2.33
CA GLY A 668 2.52 12.08 -3.38
C GLY A 668 3.96 11.91 -2.96
N GLU A 669 4.30 12.19 -1.72
CA GLU A 669 5.64 11.97 -1.19
C GLU A 669 5.96 10.46 -1.11
N TRP A 670 5.08 9.67 -0.51
CA TRP A 670 5.28 8.24 -0.30
C TRP A 670 4.25 7.39 -1.07
N SER A 671 4.65 6.18 -1.47
CA SER A 671 3.75 5.24 -2.16
C SER A 671 2.57 4.85 -1.28
N VAL A 672 2.84 4.61 0.00
CA VAL A 672 1.86 4.27 1.04
C VAL A 672 2.13 5.12 2.27
N SER A 673 1.10 5.75 2.82
CA SER A 673 1.17 6.54 4.05
C SER A 673 0.23 5.95 5.10
N LEU A 674 0.74 5.76 6.31
CA LEU A 674 -0.03 5.24 7.44
C LEU A 674 -0.42 6.39 8.38
N ALA A 675 -1.63 6.35 8.90
CA ALA A 675 -2.11 7.33 9.88
C ALA A 675 -1.52 7.11 11.28
N GLY A 676 -1.14 5.88 11.60
CA GLY A 676 -0.50 5.49 12.85
C GLY A 676 0.92 4.98 12.66
N ASP A 677 1.54 4.61 13.78
CA ASP A 677 2.89 4.05 13.86
C ASP A 677 2.90 2.54 14.16
N ASP A 678 1.75 1.86 14.01
CA ASP A 678 1.69 0.43 14.25
C ASP A 678 2.29 -0.34 13.06
N VAL A 679 3.31 -1.13 13.32
CA VAL A 679 3.97 -1.95 12.29
C VAL A 679 3.03 -3.01 11.69
N ARG A 680 1.97 -3.40 12.41
CA ARG A 680 0.93 -4.31 11.89
C ARG A 680 0.16 -3.67 10.74
N ASP A 681 -0.06 -2.35 10.80
CA ASP A 681 -0.72 -1.61 9.72
C ASP A 681 0.19 -1.54 8.49
N ALA A 682 1.52 -1.45 8.67
CA ALA A 682 2.49 -1.52 7.58
C ALA A 682 2.46 -2.88 6.86
N ALA A 683 2.43 -3.98 7.61
CA ALA A 683 2.28 -5.31 7.03
C ALA A 683 0.93 -5.46 6.31
N THR A 684 -0.14 -4.93 6.90
CA THR A 684 -1.49 -4.91 6.33
C THR A 684 -1.53 -4.11 5.02
N ALA A 685 -0.79 -3.00 4.93
CA ALA A 685 -0.69 -2.17 3.74
C ALA A 685 -0.10 -2.89 2.52
N LEU A 686 0.68 -3.93 2.72
CA LEU A 686 1.20 -4.80 1.67
C LEU A 686 0.31 -6.05 1.46
N ALA A 687 -0.20 -6.65 2.54
CA ALA A 687 -0.99 -7.88 2.48
C ALA A 687 -2.36 -7.67 1.79
N ILE A 688 -3.07 -6.57 2.07
CA ILE A 688 -4.38 -6.27 1.47
C ILE A 688 -4.32 -6.18 -0.07
N PRO A 689 -3.43 -5.38 -0.68
CA PRO A 689 -3.32 -5.33 -2.13
C PRO A 689 -2.89 -6.67 -2.74
N HIS A 690 -1.98 -7.40 -2.09
CA HIS A 690 -1.52 -8.71 -2.53
C HIS A 690 -2.69 -9.70 -2.60
N ALA A 691 -3.48 -9.82 -1.54
CA ALA A 691 -4.68 -10.65 -1.51
C ALA A 691 -5.72 -10.22 -2.55
N ALA A 692 -5.89 -8.92 -2.79
CA ALA A 692 -6.79 -8.41 -3.82
C ALA A 692 -6.35 -8.86 -5.23
N ARG A 693 -5.07 -8.83 -5.51
CA ARG A 693 -4.49 -9.29 -6.78
C ARG A 693 -4.65 -10.80 -6.97
N GLU A 694 -4.43 -11.61 -5.94
CA GLU A 694 -4.66 -13.05 -6.00
C GLU A 694 -6.13 -13.39 -6.24
N ARG A 695 -7.04 -12.75 -5.50
CA ARG A 695 -8.50 -12.90 -5.72
C ARG A 695 -8.93 -12.45 -7.11
N ALA A 696 -8.33 -11.38 -7.63
CA ALA A 696 -8.57 -10.91 -8.99
C ALA A 696 -8.11 -11.94 -10.04
N ARG A 697 -6.94 -12.57 -9.86
CA ARG A 697 -6.46 -13.66 -10.73
C ARG A 697 -7.42 -14.85 -10.74
N ALA A 698 -7.89 -15.27 -9.57
CA ALA A 698 -8.90 -16.33 -9.45
C ALA A 698 -10.21 -15.93 -10.13
N ALA A 699 -10.67 -14.69 -9.94
CA ALA A 699 -11.88 -14.17 -10.59
C ALA A 699 -11.74 -14.11 -12.12
N ILE A 700 -10.57 -13.78 -12.65
CA ILE A 700 -10.29 -13.85 -14.09
C ILE A 700 -10.42 -15.29 -14.59
N ALA A 701 -9.74 -16.24 -13.94
CA ALA A 701 -9.77 -17.64 -14.34
C ALA A 701 -11.20 -18.21 -14.30
N LEU A 702 -11.89 -18.04 -13.17
CA LEU A 702 -13.26 -18.55 -12.98
C LEU A 702 -14.27 -17.88 -13.92
N GLY A 703 -14.13 -16.59 -14.17
CA GLY A 703 -15.07 -15.83 -14.99
C GLY A 703 -14.87 -16.00 -16.49
N VAL A 704 -13.64 -16.29 -16.95
CA VAL A 704 -13.32 -16.42 -18.38
C VAL A 704 -13.36 -17.88 -18.85
N ALA A 705 -12.92 -18.84 -18.02
CA ALA A 705 -12.76 -20.21 -18.45
C ALA A 705 -14.05 -20.87 -18.98
N PRO A 706 -15.24 -20.75 -18.35
CA PRO A 706 -16.45 -21.35 -18.89
C PRO A 706 -16.86 -20.78 -20.25
N GLY A 707 -16.70 -19.47 -20.43
CA GLY A 707 -16.95 -18.80 -21.71
C GLY A 707 -15.97 -19.25 -22.81
N LEU A 708 -14.68 -19.42 -22.47
CA LEU A 708 -13.66 -19.90 -23.39
C LEU A 708 -13.92 -21.35 -23.82
N VAL A 709 -14.29 -22.22 -22.87
CA VAL A 709 -14.68 -23.60 -23.18
C VAL A 709 -15.89 -23.65 -24.11
N ALA A 710 -16.92 -22.81 -23.84
CA ALA A 710 -18.07 -22.69 -24.72
C ALA A 710 -17.66 -22.18 -26.14
N LEU A 711 -16.78 -21.19 -26.22
CA LEU A 711 -16.27 -20.65 -27.47
C LEU A 711 -15.55 -21.73 -28.31
N LEU A 712 -14.68 -22.52 -27.69
CA LEU A 712 -13.96 -23.60 -28.34
C LEU A 712 -14.93 -24.71 -28.81
N ALA A 713 -15.86 -25.11 -27.95
CA ALA A 713 -16.84 -26.14 -28.28
C ALA A 713 -17.74 -25.74 -29.48
N ILE A 714 -18.11 -24.47 -29.57
CA ILE A 714 -18.85 -23.92 -30.69
C ILE A 714 -17.96 -23.87 -31.96
N GLY A 715 -16.71 -23.36 -31.81
CA GLY A 715 -15.76 -23.22 -32.92
C GLY A 715 -15.41 -24.55 -33.60
N PHE A 716 -15.33 -25.63 -32.81
CA PHE A 716 -15.12 -27.00 -33.32
C PHE A 716 -16.41 -27.73 -33.74
N GLY A 717 -17.57 -27.07 -33.66
CA GLY A 717 -18.85 -27.68 -34.03
C GLY A 717 -19.36 -28.76 -33.08
N VAL A 718 -18.77 -28.91 -31.89
CA VAL A 718 -19.12 -29.95 -30.91
C VAL A 718 -20.36 -29.57 -30.09
N ALA A 719 -20.63 -28.26 -29.93
CA ALA A 719 -21.75 -27.76 -29.15
C ALA A 719 -22.62 -26.75 -29.91
N PRO A 720 -23.94 -26.68 -29.62
CA PRO A 720 -24.83 -25.70 -30.23
C PRO A 720 -24.49 -24.28 -29.74
N LEU A 721 -24.84 -23.25 -30.53
CA LEU A 721 -24.60 -21.83 -30.20
C LEU A 721 -25.19 -21.40 -28.86
N ALA A 722 -26.26 -22.05 -28.41
CA ALA A 722 -26.93 -21.78 -27.11
C ALA A 722 -26.04 -22.04 -25.87
N VAL A 723 -24.91 -22.75 -26.02
CA VAL A 723 -23.94 -22.97 -24.94
C VAL A 723 -23.19 -21.67 -24.58
N ALA A 724 -23.05 -20.71 -25.51
CA ALA A 724 -22.37 -19.45 -25.26
C ALA A 724 -22.93 -18.63 -24.07
N PRO A 725 -24.22 -18.30 -24.01
CA PRO A 725 -24.79 -17.59 -22.87
C PRO A 725 -24.76 -18.40 -21.57
N LEU A 726 -24.83 -19.75 -21.64
CA LEU A 726 -24.70 -20.60 -20.46
C LEU A 726 -23.28 -20.55 -19.88
N GLY A 727 -22.26 -20.61 -20.74
CA GLY A 727 -20.85 -20.45 -20.33
C GLY A 727 -20.60 -19.09 -19.66
N ALA A 728 -21.11 -18.01 -20.23
CA ALA A 728 -21.02 -16.68 -19.65
C ALA A 728 -21.73 -16.57 -18.28
N LEU A 729 -22.90 -17.19 -18.15
CA LEU A 729 -23.65 -17.23 -16.89
C LEU A 729 -22.94 -18.06 -15.81
N LEU A 730 -22.41 -19.23 -16.18
CA LEU A 730 -21.64 -20.09 -15.27
C LEU A 730 -20.39 -19.36 -14.75
N GLY A 731 -19.65 -18.67 -15.63
CA GLY A 731 -18.53 -17.83 -15.21
C GLY A 731 -18.94 -16.73 -14.24
N ALA A 732 -20.06 -16.06 -14.51
CA ALA A 732 -20.59 -15.03 -13.62
C ALA A 732 -20.98 -15.57 -12.24
N LEU A 733 -21.63 -16.74 -12.18
CA LEU A 733 -22.01 -17.42 -10.94
C LEU A 733 -20.77 -17.86 -10.15
N ALA A 734 -19.79 -18.49 -10.82
CA ALA A 734 -18.55 -18.94 -10.19
C ALA A 734 -17.80 -17.78 -9.52
N VAL A 735 -17.65 -16.65 -10.23
CA VAL A 735 -17.00 -15.47 -9.67
C VAL A 735 -17.82 -14.85 -8.55
N ALA A 736 -19.15 -14.83 -8.66
CA ALA A 736 -20.01 -14.29 -7.61
C ALA A 736 -19.97 -15.13 -6.31
N VAL A 737 -19.89 -16.46 -6.42
CA VAL A 737 -19.68 -17.36 -5.28
C VAL A 737 -18.31 -17.12 -4.66
N HIS A 738 -17.25 -17.14 -5.47
CA HIS A 738 -15.89 -16.85 -5.02
C HIS A 738 -15.80 -15.51 -4.29
N ALA A 739 -16.46 -14.46 -4.79
CA ALA A 739 -16.46 -13.15 -4.14
C ALA A 739 -17.24 -13.07 -2.83
N ARG A 740 -18.16 -14.02 -2.57
CA ARG A 740 -18.88 -14.13 -1.29
C ARG A 740 -18.07 -14.88 -0.24
N GLU A 741 -17.35 -15.92 -0.65
CA GLU A 741 -16.54 -16.78 0.22
C GLU A 741 -15.21 -16.15 0.60
N SER A 742 -14.75 -15.12 -0.12
CA SER A 742 -13.52 -14.41 0.19
C SER A 742 -13.71 -13.58 1.46
N PRO A 743 -13.10 -13.96 2.60
CA PRO A 743 -13.15 -13.16 3.82
C PRO A 743 -12.45 -11.81 3.63
N PRO A 744 -12.71 -10.80 4.46
CA PRO A 744 -11.82 -9.64 4.57
C PRO A 744 -10.41 -10.12 4.93
N VAL A 745 -9.39 -9.37 4.56
CA VAL A 745 -7.97 -9.74 4.75
C VAL A 745 -7.52 -9.58 6.20
#